data_ec02b593a2a55cfea4f4fd35a4185ffd
#
_entry.id   ec02b593a2a55cfea4f4fd35a4185ffd
#
_cell.length_a   1.000
_cell.length_b   1.000
_cell.length_c   1.000
_cell.angle_alpha   90.00
_cell.angle_beta   90.00
_cell.angle_gamma   90.00
#
_symmetry.space_group_name_H-M   'P 1'
#
loop_
_entity.id
_entity.type
_entity.pdbx_description
1 polymer ?
#
loop_
_entity_poly.entity_id
_entity_poly.type
_entity_poly.pdbx_seq_one_letter_code
_entity_poly.pdbx_strand_id
1 'polypeptide(L)'
;MSTQLHDVDPIETKEWLDALSSVLEYEGSERAQYLLESLVKYSRDKGIRMPHGTTTPYLNTVSVEDEKGIPGDQNIEHRIRAFVRWNAAAIVLRAGKKDLELGGHIASFQSAATMYEVGFNHFWKAKGEGEEGDLVFFQGHVAPGIYARAFVEGRLTEDQLNNFRQEVDGKGLPSYPHPHLLPDFWQFPTVSMGLGPLMAIYQARFLKYLESRGLAKTKGRKVWVFCGDGEMDEPESQGAIALASREGLDNLVFVINCNLQRLDGPVRGNGKIIQELEGNFAGAGWNVVKVIWGRRWDRLLAKDKDGILRKRMEECLDGDYQTYKSKDGAYVREHFFNTPELKALVADMTDDEIWALNRGGHDPQKVYNAYDRAANHANGKPTVILAKTIKGYGMGASGEGQNVAHQAKKMDKASLKQFRDRFDIPVTDEQIDSGDLPYLTFAPDSEEYKYLHARRESLGGYLPKRNPTQDVLEVPELSAFDAQLKSSGDREFSTTMAFVRILSTLLKDKKIGKRVVPIVPDESRTFGMEGMFRQYGIWNPKGQQYTPQDKDQLMFYKESVDGQILQEGINEPGAMADWIAAATSYANNDFAMIPFYIYYSMFGFQRVGDLAWAAGDMHARGFLLGGTAGRTTLNGEGLQHEDGHSHVQADLIPNCVSYDPTFQYEVAVIVHDGLRRMYVNHEDVFYYITLMNENYTHPDMPEGVEQDILKGMYLLKAGGKGDKKVQLMGSGTILQEVIAGAELLKADFGVEADIWSCPSFNLLHRDAIEAERFNRLNPLETAKVPFVTSQLQGHDGPVIAATDYIRSYADRIRAYIPNDYHVLGTDGFGRSDSRANLRSFFEVDRYNVAVAALSALAEQGKVSKETVQQAIEKYGIKADAAPSWKR
;
A
#
# COMPACT_ATOMS: atom_id res chain seq x y z
N MET A 1 -36.68 5.44 -7.97
CA MET A 1 -38.13 5.65 -7.67
C MET A 1 -38.57 4.38 -6.94
N SER A 2 -38.73 4.44 -5.61
CA SER A 2 -39.39 3.38 -4.86
C SER A 2 -40.86 3.47 -5.24
N THR A 3 -41.42 2.49 -5.96
CA THR A 3 -42.84 2.26 -6.00
C THR A 3 -43.29 2.05 -4.55
N GLN A 4 -43.88 3.05 -3.91
CA GLN A 4 -44.58 2.84 -2.65
C GLN A 4 -45.63 1.72 -2.91
N LEU A 5 -45.37 0.54 -2.33
CA LEU A 5 -46.34 -0.53 -2.30
C LEU A 5 -47.55 0.01 -1.52
N HIS A 6 -48.73 0.05 -2.17
CA HIS A 6 -49.93 0.43 -1.48
C HIS A 6 -50.31 -0.73 -0.54
N ASP A 7 -50.49 -0.42 0.75
CA ASP A 7 -50.98 -1.40 1.72
C ASP A 7 -52.44 -1.78 1.37
N VAL A 8 -52.62 -3.02 0.96
CA VAL A 8 -53.96 -3.52 0.52
C VAL A 8 -54.77 -4.07 1.70
N ASP A 9 -54.14 -4.35 2.83
CA ASP A 9 -54.79 -4.78 4.08
C ASP A 9 -54.06 -4.21 5.32
N PRO A 10 -54.39 -2.97 5.72
CA PRO A 10 -53.80 -2.33 6.88
C PRO A 10 -54.05 -3.06 8.22
N ILE A 11 -55.11 -3.87 8.28
CA ILE A 11 -55.44 -4.64 9.50
C ILE A 11 -54.43 -5.81 9.63
N GLU A 12 -54.30 -6.62 8.56
CA GLU A 12 -53.30 -7.71 8.54
C GLU A 12 -51.86 -7.19 8.78
N THR A 13 -51.51 -6.09 8.13
CA THR A 13 -50.22 -5.43 8.34
C THR A 13 -50.00 -5.09 9.82
N LYS A 14 -51.03 -4.53 10.47
CA LYS A 14 -50.95 -4.22 11.90
C LYS A 14 -50.79 -5.47 12.76
N GLU A 15 -51.52 -6.54 12.49
CA GLU A 15 -51.40 -7.82 13.22
C GLU A 15 -50.01 -8.39 13.17
N TRP A 16 -49.34 -8.36 12.02
CA TRP A 16 -47.95 -8.77 11.87
C TRP A 16 -46.97 -7.90 12.69
N LEU A 17 -47.17 -6.58 12.69
CA LEU A 17 -46.37 -5.64 13.47
C LEU A 17 -46.61 -5.80 14.98
N ASP A 18 -47.83 -5.99 15.42
CA ASP A 18 -48.19 -6.23 16.81
C ASP A 18 -47.59 -7.56 17.32
N ALA A 19 -47.64 -8.61 16.49
CA ALA A 19 -46.98 -9.90 16.81
C ALA A 19 -45.46 -9.77 16.98
N LEU A 20 -44.81 -9.06 16.08
CA LEU A 20 -43.36 -8.82 16.19
C LEU A 20 -43.03 -7.97 17.42
N SER A 21 -43.86 -6.94 17.71
CA SER A 21 -43.69 -6.09 18.91
C SER A 21 -43.83 -6.90 20.20
N SER A 22 -44.83 -7.82 20.25
CA SER A 22 -44.97 -8.74 21.39
C SER A 22 -43.74 -9.62 21.60
N VAL A 23 -43.17 -10.18 20.52
CA VAL A 23 -41.92 -10.98 20.62
C VAL A 23 -40.78 -10.12 21.14
N LEU A 24 -40.66 -8.89 20.64
CA LEU A 24 -39.61 -7.96 21.07
C LEU A 24 -39.74 -7.61 22.57
N GLU A 25 -40.98 -7.40 23.06
CA GLU A 25 -41.28 -7.04 24.45
C GLU A 25 -41.03 -8.21 25.43
N TYR A 26 -41.44 -9.43 25.09
CA TYR A 26 -41.48 -10.56 25.99
C TYR A 26 -40.28 -11.53 25.84
N GLU A 27 -39.71 -11.64 24.63
CA GLU A 27 -38.66 -12.58 24.32
C GLU A 27 -37.34 -11.90 23.95
N GLY A 28 -37.34 -10.57 23.74
CA GLY A 28 -36.17 -9.75 23.46
C GLY A 28 -35.74 -9.67 21.99
N SER A 29 -34.71 -8.86 21.75
CA SER A 29 -34.25 -8.50 20.43
C SER A 29 -33.66 -9.68 19.64
N GLU A 30 -32.98 -10.61 20.28
CA GLU A 30 -32.38 -11.76 19.60
C GLU A 30 -33.42 -12.69 18.99
N ARG A 31 -34.54 -12.92 19.71
CA ARG A 31 -35.63 -13.74 19.18
C ARG A 31 -36.36 -13.04 18.02
N ALA A 32 -36.59 -11.75 18.15
CA ALA A 32 -37.17 -10.95 17.08
C ALA A 32 -36.29 -10.98 15.81
N GLN A 33 -34.98 -10.83 15.96
CA GLN A 33 -34.02 -10.94 14.86
C GLN A 33 -34.06 -12.32 14.21
N TYR A 34 -34.03 -13.40 14.99
CA TYR A 34 -34.13 -14.77 14.47
C TYR A 34 -35.38 -14.98 13.62
N LEU A 35 -36.52 -14.45 14.06
CA LEU A 35 -37.78 -14.56 13.31
C LEU A 35 -37.72 -13.80 12.00
N LEU A 36 -37.19 -12.57 12.00
CA LEU A 36 -36.96 -11.80 10.79
C LEU A 36 -36.03 -12.50 9.80
N GLU A 37 -34.91 -13.05 10.27
CA GLU A 37 -33.98 -13.82 9.44
C GLU A 37 -34.64 -15.08 8.85
N SER A 38 -35.50 -15.74 9.64
CA SER A 38 -36.26 -16.92 9.21
C SER A 38 -37.28 -16.55 8.13
N LEU A 39 -37.97 -15.42 8.27
CA LEU A 39 -38.91 -14.90 7.26
C LEU A 39 -38.18 -14.50 5.97
N VAL A 40 -37.03 -13.87 6.10
CA VAL A 40 -36.17 -13.52 4.95
C VAL A 40 -35.75 -14.79 4.21
N LYS A 41 -35.30 -15.84 4.93
CA LYS A 41 -34.95 -17.12 4.32
C LYS A 41 -36.13 -17.77 3.60
N TYR A 42 -37.28 -17.84 4.28
CA TYR A 42 -38.50 -18.38 3.69
C TYR A 42 -38.90 -17.61 2.42
N SER A 43 -38.86 -16.30 2.45
CA SER A 43 -39.18 -15.45 1.30
C SER A 43 -38.26 -15.70 0.11
N ARG A 44 -36.93 -15.90 0.35
CA ARG A 44 -35.96 -16.29 -0.68
C ARG A 44 -36.30 -17.65 -1.28
N ASP A 45 -36.60 -18.66 -0.45
CA ASP A 45 -36.95 -20.00 -0.89
C ASP A 45 -38.22 -20.01 -1.75
N LYS A 46 -39.11 -19.05 -1.55
CA LYS A 46 -40.32 -18.82 -2.35
C LYS A 46 -40.14 -17.87 -3.54
N GLY A 47 -38.94 -17.34 -3.75
CA GLY A 47 -38.66 -16.40 -4.84
C GLY A 47 -39.32 -15.02 -4.68
N ILE A 48 -39.69 -14.64 -3.47
CA ILE A 48 -40.25 -13.29 -3.20
C ILE A 48 -39.12 -12.26 -3.30
N ARG A 49 -39.39 -11.16 -4.01
CA ARG A 49 -38.47 -10.05 -4.11
C ARG A 49 -38.30 -9.37 -2.75
N MET A 50 -37.09 -9.38 -2.23
CA MET A 50 -36.77 -8.79 -0.92
C MET A 50 -36.74 -7.25 -1.00
N PRO A 51 -37.19 -6.52 0.07
CA PRO A 51 -36.99 -5.09 0.17
C PRO A 51 -35.50 -4.75 0.13
N HIS A 52 -35.16 -3.65 -0.54
CA HIS A 52 -33.80 -3.12 -0.60
C HIS A 52 -33.57 -2.17 0.59
N GLY A 53 -33.27 -2.73 1.75
CA GLY A 53 -32.80 -1.97 2.91
C GLY A 53 -31.61 -2.73 3.53
N THR A 54 -30.39 -2.20 3.35
CA THR A 54 -29.16 -2.80 3.88
C THR A 54 -28.70 -2.12 5.18
N THR A 55 -29.40 -1.10 5.63
CA THR A 55 -29.00 -0.30 6.80
C THR A 55 -29.93 -0.53 7.98
N THR A 56 -29.36 -0.52 9.17
CA THR A 56 -30.05 -0.54 10.46
C THR A 56 -30.34 0.89 10.92
N PRO A 57 -31.21 1.12 11.93
CA PRO A 57 -31.49 2.47 12.45
C PRO A 57 -30.20 3.22 12.83
N TYR A 58 -30.24 4.56 12.79
CA TYR A 58 -29.10 5.42 13.12
C TYR A 58 -28.84 5.46 14.63
N LEU A 59 -28.55 4.27 15.18
CA LEU A 59 -28.32 3.99 16.59
C LEU A 59 -27.04 3.16 16.79
N ASN A 60 -26.59 3.07 18.03
CA ASN A 60 -25.49 2.17 18.38
C ASN A 60 -25.89 0.72 18.14
N THR A 61 -24.96 -0.08 17.62
CA THR A 61 -25.17 -1.53 17.38
C THR A 61 -25.20 -2.31 18.69
N VAL A 62 -24.35 -1.93 19.68
CA VAL A 62 -24.38 -2.55 21.00
C VAL A 62 -25.42 -1.81 21.82
N SER A 63 -26.45 -2.52 22.31
CA SER A 63 -27.49 -1.96 23.16
C SER A 63 -26.94 -1.67 24.56
N VAL A 64 -27.62 -0.81 25.32
CA VAL A 64 -27.19 -0.48 26.70
C VAL A 64 -27.20 -1.72 27.61
N GLU A 65 -28.14 -2.63 27.35
CA GLU A 65 -28.31 -3.89 28.10
C GLU A 65 -27.18 -4.88 27.85
N ASP A 66 -26.57 -4.82 26.64
CA ASP A 66 -25.49 -5.72 26.25
C ASP A 66 -24.11 -5.14 26.57
N GLU A 67 -24.03 -3.89 27.05
CA GLU A 67 -22.75 -3.25 27.37
C GLU A 67 -22.09 -3.86 28.60
N LYS A 68 -20.83 -4.20 28.44
CA LYS A 68 -19.93 -4.54 29.55
C LYS A 68 -19.35 -3.27 30.15
N GLY A 69 -19.14 -3.24 31.45
CA GLY A 69 -18.39 -2.17 32.11
C GLY A 69 -16.93 -2.14 31.57
N ILE A 70 -16.46 -0.95 31.21
CA ILE A 70 -15.05 -0.79 30.83
C ILE A 70 -14.16 -1.05 32.05
N PRO A 71 -13.15 -1.95 31.94
CA PRO A 71 -12.27 -2.26 33.06
C PRO A 71 -11.28 -1.14 33.34
N GLY A 72 -10.65 -1.17 34.51
CA GLY A 72 -9.63 -0.21 34.91
C GLY A 72 -10.19 1.08 35.54
N ASP A 73 -9.32 2.02 35.84
CA ASP A 73 -9.68 3.31 36.45
C ASP A 73 -9.89 4.39 35.40
N GLN A 74 -11.15 4.72 35.14
CA GLN A 74 -11.53 5.69 34.11
C GLN A 74 -11.10 7.14 34.42
N ASN A 75 -10.86 7.48 35.70
CA ASN A 75 -10.33 8.79 36.08
C ASN A 75 -8.85 8.89 35.74
N ILE A 76 -8.08 7.84 35.99
CA ILE A 76 -6.67 7.77 35.58
C ILE A 76 -6.57 7.82 34.06
N GLU A 77 -7.37 7.04 33.35
CA GLU A 77 -7.37 7.03 31.87
C GLU A 77 -7.80 8.39 31.29
N HIS A 78 -8.73 9.10 31.93
CA HIS A 78 -9.08 10.46 31.54
C HIS A 78 -7.87 11.39 31.62
N ARG A 79 -7.11 11.36 32.72
CA ARG A 79 -5.91 12.19 32.90
C ARG A 79 -4.80 11.84 31.90
N ILE A 80 -4.57 10.56 31.64
CA ILE A 80 -3.61 10.10 30.63
C ILE A 80 -4.01 10.64 29.25
N ARG A 81 -5.27 10.46 28.85
CA ARG A 81 -5.79 10.94 27.57
C ARG A 81 -5.73 12.48 27.46
N ALA A 82 -5.96 13.19 28.55
CA ALA A 82 -5.85 14.64 28.61
C ALA A 82 -4.41 15.14 28.32
N PHE A 83 -3.40 14.48 28.92
CA PHE A 83 -1.99 14.78 28.66
C PHE A 83 -1.60 14.46 27.21
N VAL A 84 -2.05 13.31 26.68
CA VAL A 84 -1.80 12.94 25.28
C VAL A 84 -2.45 13.96 24.33
N ARG A 85 -3.70 14.38 24.58
CA ARG A 85 -4.37 15.44 23.79
C ARG A 85 -3.61 16.76 23.81
N TRP A 86 -3.17 17.20 25.01
CA TRP A 86 -2.41 18.42 25.16
C TRP A 86 -1.07 18.36 24.43
N ASN A 87 -0.30 17.30 24.67
CA ASN A 87 1.01 17.13 24.03
C ASN A 87 0.91 17.08 22.52
N ALA A 88 -0.10 16.40 21.97
CA ALA A 88 -0.36 16.38 20.52
C ALA A 88 -0.60 17.79 19.95
N ALA A 89 -1.36 18.62 20.65
CA ALA A 89 -1.56 20.03 20.27
C ALA A 89 -0.27 20.84 20.43
N ALA A 90 0.43 20.67 21.56
CA ALA A 90 1.68 21.39 21.85
C ALA A 90 2.78 21.10 20.81
N ILE A 91 2.93 19.83 20.36
CA ILE A 91 3.87 19.44 19.29
C ILE A 91 3.66 20.32 18.05
N VAL A 92 2.43 20.40 17.57
CA VAL A 92 2.07 21.14 16.36
C VAL A 92 2.20 22.65 16.55
N LEU A 93 1.73 23.17 17.69
CA LEU A 93 1.77 24.59 17.99
C LEU A 93 3.19 25.12 18.22
N ARG A 94 4.05 24.36 18.91
CA ARG A 94 5.47 24.70 19.11
C ARG A 94 6.24 24.65 17.79
N ALA A 95 5.99 23.67 16.93
CA ALA A 95 6.57 23.60 15.59
C ALA A 95 6.17 24.84 14.75
N GLY A 96 4.87 25.18 14.74
CA GLY A 96 4.36 26.35 14.04
C GLY A 96 4.83 27.71 14.62
N LYS A 97 5.31 27.75 15.88
CA LYS A 97 5.93 28.94 16.47
C LYS A 97 7.36 29.16 15.98
N LYS A 98 8.10 28.06 15.72
CA LYS A 98 9.45 28.13 15.13
C LYS A 98 9.38 28.58 13.68
N ASP A 99 8.52 27.95 12.90
CA ASP A 99 8.23 28.26 11.51
C ASP A 99 6.76 27.92 11.23
N LEU A 100 6.00 28.88 10.70
CA LEU A 100 4.57 28.72 10.41
C LEU A 100 4.29 27.59 9.41
N GLU A 101 5.22 27.29 8.53
CA GLU A 101 5.07 26.24 7.52
C GLU A 101 5.29 24.85 8.10
N LEU A 102 6.06 24.68 9.18
CA LEU A 102 6.26 23.41 9.84
C LEU A 102 4.95 22.85 10.37
N GLY A 103 4.20 23.57 11.17
CA GLY A 103 2.84 23.26 11.64
C GLY A 103 2.53 21.79 11.87
N GLY A 104 1.40 21.35 11.37
CA GLY A 104 0.90 19.97 11.48
C GLY A 104 -0.63 19.93 11.54
N HIS A 105 -1.18 18.76 11.87
CA HIS A 105 -2.61 18.53 11.98
C HIS A 105 -2.98 18.25 13.44
N ILE A 106 -3.87 19.07 14.01
CA ILE A 106 -4.38 18.88 15.38
C ILE A 106 -5.73 18.17 15.34
N ALA A 107 -6.62 18.64 14.46
CA ALA A 107 -8.03 18.27 14.46
C ALA A 107 -8.30 16.76 14.26
N SER A 108 -7.49 16.07 13.44
CA SER A 108 -7.67 14.65 13.17
C SER A 108 -7.43 13.80 14.42
N PHE A 109 -6.33 14.05 15.14
CA PHE A 109 -6.07 13.31 16.37
C PHE A 109 -7.10 13.64 17.46
N GLN A 110 -7.46 14.92 17.61
CA GLN A 110 -8.45 15.31 18.63
C GLN A 110 -9.80 14.60 18.43
N SER A 111 -10.19 14.34 17.17
CA SER A 111 -11.39 13.55 16.87
C SER A 111 -11.25 12.07 17.27
N ALA A 112 -10.07 11.49 17.16
CA ALA A 112 -9.83 10.06 17.30
C ALA A 112 -9.20 9.65 18.65
N ALA A 113 -8.76 10.58 19.48
CA ALA A 113 -7.95 10.31 20.69
C ALA A 113 -8.59 9.27 21.64
N THR A 114 -9.89 9.30 21.85
CA THR A 114 -10.58 8.32 22.70
C THR A 114 -10.47 6.91 22.14
N MET A 115 -10.61 6.74 20.81
CA MET A 115 -10.51 5.44 20.14
C MET A 115 -9.10 4.87 20.26
N TYR A 116 -8.06 5.70 20.06
CA TYR A 116 -6.68 5.29 20.22
C TYR A 116 -6.35 4.90 21.68
N GLU A 117 -6.75 5.69 22.66
CA GLU A 117 -6.48 5.42 24.07
C GLU A 117 -7.16 4.13 24.56
N VAL A 118 -8.41 3.87 24.15
CA VAL A 118 -9.09 2.60 24.45
C VAL A 118 -8.34 1.42 23.83
N GLY A 119 -7.86 1.57 22.60
CA GLY A 119 -7.03 0.55 21.92
C GLY A 119 -5.73 0.27 22.67
N PHE A 120 -4.98 1.29 23.03
CA PHE A 120 -3.72 1.19 23.78
C PHE A 120 -3.91 0.57 25.17
N ASN A 121 -4.98 0.92 25.87
CA ASN A 121 -5.16 0.50 27.25
C ASN A 121 -5.82 -0.86 27.40
N HIS A 122 -6.58 -1.35 26.40
CA HIS A 122 -7.44 -2.52 26.60
C HIS A 122 -7.34 -3.63 25.55
N PHE A 123 -6.88 -3.34 24.33
CA PHE A 123 -7.01 -4.29 23.22
C PHE A 123 -5.70 -4.64 22.52
N TRP A 124 -4.90 -3.65 22.13
CA TRP A 124 -3.78 -3.91 21.22
C TRP A 124 -2.62 -4.56 21.92
N LYS A 125 -2.39 -5.80 21.56
CA LYS A 125 -1.28 -6.60 22.07
C LYS A 125 0.00 -6.21 21.35
N ALA A 126 1.06 -5.92 22.09
CA ALA A 126 2.39 -5.82 21.56
C ALA A 126 3.04 -7.21 21.52
N LYS A 127 4.14 -7.31 20.77
CA LYS A 127 4.95 -8.52 20.75
C LYS A 127 5.61 -8.74 22.12
N GLY A 128 5.35 -9.90 22.73
CA GLY A 128 5.89 -10.32 24.02
C GLY A 128 6.48 -11.73 23.99
N GLU A 129 6.87 -12.27 25.14
CA GLU A 129 7.37 -13.66 25.22
C GLU A 129 6.28 -14.65 24.81
N GLY A 130 6.46 -15.28 23.64
CA GLY A 130 5.57 -16.31 23.10
C GLY A 130 4.33 -15.80 22.34
N GLU A 131 4.15 -14.48 22.21
CA GLU A 131 3.08 -13.85 21.40
C GLU A 131 3.65 -12.84 20.40
N GLU A 132 3.17 -12.91 19.16
CA GLU A 132 3.65 -12.04 18.06
C GLU A 132 3.05 -10.63 18.05
N GLY A 133 2.00 -10.38 18.83
CA GLY A 133 1.30 -9.11 18.93
C GLY A 133 0.41 -8.77 17.72
N ASP A 134 -0.39 -7.73 17.87
CA ASP A 134 -1.28 -7.23 16.82
C ASP A 134 -0.53 -6.30 15.84
N LEU A 135 -1.10 -6.10 14.65
CA LEU A 135 -0.65 -5.12 13.69
C LEU A 135 -1.64 -3.94 13.68
N VAL A 136 -1.14 -2.72 13.80
CA VAL A 136 -1.98 -1.52 13.85
C VAL A 136 -1.55 -0.52 12.78
N PHE A 137 -2.43 -0.25 11.84
CA PHE A 137 -2.29 0.80 10.84
C PHE A 137 -2.85 2.10 11.41
N PHE A 138 -1.97 2.94 11.93
CA PHE A 138 -2.34 4.25 12.46
C PHE A 138 -2.65 5.21 11.32
N GLN A 139 -3.73 5.97 11.39
CA GLN A 139 -4.05 6.97 10.37
C GLN A 139 -2.92 8.02 10.27
N GLY A 140 -2.52 8.38 9.05
CA GLY A 140 -1.36 9.26 8.83
C GLY A 140 -1.40 10.58 9.59
N HIS A 141 -2.54 11.27 9.52
CA HIS A 141 -2.73 12.60 10.12
C HIS A 141 -2.79 12.62 11.66
N VAL A 142 -2.79 11.47 12.33
CA VAL A 142 -2.80 11.39 13.81
C VAL A 142 -1.41 11.21 14.40
N ALA A 143 -0.35 11.18 13.61
CA ALA A 143 1.02 10.97 14.07
C ALA A 143 1.43 11.81 15.29
N PRO A 144 1.09 13.13 15.39
CA PRO A 144 1.38 13.91 16.60
C PRO A 144 0.82 13.31 17.89
N GLY A 145 -0.38 12.72 17.82
CA GLY A 145 -1.00 12.03 18.97
C GLY A 145 -0.30 10.74 19.36
N ILE A 146 0.19 9.98 18.39
CA ILE A 146 0.95 8.76 18.66
C ILE A 146 2.32 9.10 19.25
N TYR A 147 2.97 10.15 18.76
CA TYR A 147 4.20 10.68 19.39
C TYR A 147 3.95 11.19 20.81
N ALA A 148 2.84 11.90 21.03
CA ALA A 148 2.45 12.35 22.36
C ALA A 148 2.22 11.18 23.33
N ARG A 149 1.58 10.09 22.88
CA ARG A 149 1.41 8.88 23.66
C ARG A 149 2.75 8.22 23.99
N ALA A 150 3.62 8.06 23.00
CA ALA A 150 4.95 7.49 23.19
C ALA A 150 5.84 8.34 24.12
N PHE A 151 5.67 9.67 24.11
CA PHE A 151 6.35 10.57 25.05
C PHE A 151 5.86 10.36 26.49
N VAL A 152 4.55 10.27 26.70
CA VAL A 152 3.97 9.98 28.05
C VAL A 152 4.40 8.60 28.56
N GLU A 153 4.66 7.65 27.64
CA GLU A 153 5.24 6.33 27.92
C GLU A 153 6.76 6.38 28.19
N GLY A 154 7.42 7.55 28.07
CA GLY A 154 8.87 7.68 28.24
C GLY A 154 9.72 7.11 27.09
N ARG A 155 9.13 6.86 25.91
CA ARG A 155 9.78 6.28 24.74
C ARG A 155 10.35 7.32 23.78
N LEU A 156 9.87 8.55 23.86
CA LEU A 156 10.37 9.69 23.11
C LEU A 156 10.80 10.78 24.08
N THR A 157 11.75 11.60 23.65
CA THR A 157 12.28 12.72 24.43
C THR A 157 11.62 14.05 24.05
N GLU A 158 11.71 15.05 24.95
CA GLU A 158 11.25 16.41 24.63
C GLU A 158 11.98 16.99 23.43
N ASP A 159 13.28 16.71 23.28
CA ASP A 159 14.07 17.18 22.13
C ASP A 159 13.55 16.61 20.81
N GLN A 160 13.15 15.34 20.78
CA GLN A 160 12.53 14.74 19.60
C GLN A 160 11.20 15.42 19.26
N LEU A 161 10.34 15.66 20.25
CA LEU A 161 9.08 16.36 20.05
C LEU A 161 9.30 17.81 19.56
N ASN A 162 10.30 18.52 20.11
CA ASN A 162 10.67 19.86 19.70
C ASN A 162 11.16 19.93 18.26
N ASN A 163 11.66 18.83 17.72
CA ASN A 163 12.12 18.70 16.34
C ASN A 163 11.12 17.93 15.45
N PHE A 164 9.83 18.00 15.78
CA PHE A 164 8.78 17.49 14.90
C PHE A 164 8.82 18.17 13.53
N ARG A 165 8.78 17.36 12.45
CA ARG A 165 8.97 17.79 11.05
C ARG A 165 10.36 18.40 10.75
N GLN A 166 11.37 18.04 11.55
CA GLN A 166 12.77 18.45 11.40
C GLN A 166 13.68 17.24 11.65
N GLU A 167 13.54 16.18 10.81
CA GLU A 167 14.18 14.88 11.05
C GLU A 167 15.45 14.62 10.19
N VAL A 168 15.78 15.51 9.25
CA VAL A 168 16.86 15.33 8.27
C VAL A 168 18.22 15.04 8.91
N ASP A 169 18.47 15.51 10.12
CA ASP A 169 19.69 15.26 10.89
C ASP A 169 19.59 14.03 11.81
N GLY A 170 18.52 13.26 11.72
CA GLY A 170 18.25 12.07 12.53
C GLY A 170 17.80 12.33 13.97
N LYS A 171 17.55 13.60 14.37
CA LYS A 171 17.16 13.94 15.74
C LYS A 171 15.68 14.23 15.93
N GLY A 172 14.98 14.50 14.83
CA GLY A 172 13.58 14.91 14.85
C GLY A 172 12.62 13.75 14.55
N LEU A 173 11.34 14.12 14.42
CA LEU A 173 10.26 13.20 14.13
C LEU A 173 9.66 13.52 12.76
N PRO A 174 9.36 12.50 11.93
CA PRO A 174 8.73 12.69 10.63
C PRO A 174 7.29 13.18 10.77
N SER A 175 6.78 13.81 9.71
CA SER A 175 5.42 14.36 9.66
C SER A 175 4.34 13.31 9.87
N TYR A 176 4.59 12.11 9.34
CA TYR A 176 3.64 11.00 9.23
C TYR A 176 4.32 9.67 9.52
N PRO A 177 3.57 8.57 9.64
CA PRO A 177 4.15 7.24 9.75
C PRO A 177 4.98 6.89 8.51
N HIS A 178 6.31 6.80 8.68
CA HIS A 178 7.27 6.41 7.66
C HIS A 178 8.30 5.46 8.26
N PRO A 179 8.24 4.15 7.97
CA PRO A 179 9.25 3.19 8.42
C PRO A 179 10.67 3.55 8.00
N HIS A 180 10.84 4.13 6.80
CA HIS A 180 12.14 4.59 6.32
C HIS A 180 12.75 5.70 7.20
N LEU A 181 11.94 6.61 7.70
CA LEU A 181 12.40 7.77 8.48
C LEU A 181 12.50 7.50 9.99
N LEU A 182 11.71 6.53 10.50
CA LEU A 182 11.74 6.12 11.90
C LEU A 182 11.59 4.59 12.01
N PRO A 183 12.65 3.83 11.63
CA PRO A 183 12.56 2.39 11.33
C PRO A 183 12.30 1.49 12.54
N ASP A 184 12.57 1.95 13.76
CA ASP A 184 12.32 1.18 14.99
C ASP A 184 10.93 1.45 15.59
N PHE A 185 10.20 2.41 15.02
CA PHE A 185 8.92 2.87 15.54
C PHE A 185 7.76 2.52 14.60
N TRP A 186 7.77 3.03 13.36
CA TRP A 186 6.68 2.86 12.43
C TRP A 186 6.76 1.53 11.65
N GLN A 187 5.61 0.88 11.46
CA GLN A 187 5.50 -0.36 10.66
C GLN A 187 4.91 -0.11 9.27
N PHE A 188 3.95 0.83 9.17
CA PHE A 188 3.15 1.04 7.95
C PHE A 188 3.07 2.52 7.60
N PRO A 189 3.38 2.92 6.35
CA PRO A 189 3.10 4.25 5.84
C PRO A 189 1.61 4.34 5.47
N THR A 190 0.91 5.32 6.03
CA THR A 190 -0.56 5.41 5.93
C THR A 190 -1.06 6.77 5.49
N VAL A 191 -0.16 7.69 5.11
CA VAL A 191 -0.55 9.04 4.72
C VAL A 191 -1.11 9.12 3.31
N SER A 192 -0.66 8.25 2.39
CA SER A 192 -1.32 8.09 1.10
C SER A 192 -2.63 7.34 1.35
N MET A 193 -3.73 8.11 1.26
CA MET A 193 -5.06 7.62 1.66
C MET A 193 -5.51 6.47 0.75
N GLY A 194 -6.18 5.49 1.33
CA GLY A 194 -6.62 4.27 0.65
C GLY A 194 -5.62 3.11 0.71
N LEU A 195 -4.30 3.38 0.77
CA LEU A 195 -3.31 2.31 0.85
C LEU A 195 -3.35 1.56 2.18
N GLY A 196 -3.56 2.27 3.30
CA GLY A 196 -3.68 1.65 4.62
C GLY A 196 -4.76 0.58 4.69
N PRO A 197 -6.03 0.89 4.36
CA PRO A 197 -7.11 -0.09 4.28
C PRO A 197 -6.80 -1.28 3.38
N LEU A 198 -6.29 -1.04 2.17
CA LEU A 198 -5.94 -2.10 1.23
C LEU A 198 -4.84 -3.02 1.79
N MET A 199 -3.72 -2.44 2.22
CA MET A 199 -2.61 -3.22 2.80
C MET A 199 -3.02 -4.00 4.05
N ALA A 200 -3.92 -3.44 4.89
CA ALA A 200 -4.39 -4.13 6.09
C ALA A 200 -5.19 -5.40 5.77
N ILE A 201 -6.02 -5.39 4.72
CA ILE A 201 -6.74 -6.58 4.26
C ILE A 201 -5.75 -7.68 3.89
N TYR A 202 -4.73 -7.35 3.10
CA TYR A 202 -3.73 -8.33 2.65
C TYR A 202 -2.76 -8.74 3.75
N GLN A 203 -2.46 -7.88 4.72
CA GLN A 203 -1.74 -8.30 5.94
C GLN A 203 -2.55 -9.31 6.75
N ALA A 204 -3.85 -9.09 6.93
CA ALA A 204 -4.72 -10.04 7.64
C ALA A 204 -4.82 -11.38 6.90
N ARG A 205 -4.93 -11.33 5.57
CA ARG A 205 -4.90 -12.51 4.68
C ARG A 205 -3.58 -13.27 4.80
N PHE A 206 -2.47 -12.55 4.76
CA PHE A 206 -1.15 -13.15 4.83
C PHE A 206 -0.86 -13.82 6.18
N LEU A 207 -1.41 -13.29 7.30
CA LEU A 207 -1.36 -13.98 8.59
C LEU A 207 -2.06 -15.35 8.53
N LYS A 208 -3.21 -15.46 7.85
CA LYS A 208 -3.91 -16.74 7.64
C LYS A 208 -3.11 -17.70 6.75
N TYR A 209 -2.46 -17.18 5.70
CA TYR A 209 -1.55 -17.93 4.85
C TYR A 209 -0.38 -18.53 5.63
N LEU A 210 0.29 -17.73 6.48
CA LEU A 210 1.38 -18.22 7.32
C LEU A 210 0.93 -19.27 8.32
N GLU A 211 -0.25 -19.08 8.93
CA GLU A 211 -0.84 -20.02 9.89
C GLU A 211 -1.15 -21.36 9.24
N SER A 212 -1.90 -21.35 8.13
CA SER A 212 -2.35 -22.57 7.45
C SER A 212 -1.20 -23.41 6.90
N ARG A 213 -0.09 -22.77 6.56
CA ARG A 213 1.14 -23.45 6.12
C ARG A 213 2.07 -23.83 7.26
N GLY A 214 1.73 -23.48 8.52
CA GLY A 214 2.55 -23.76 9.69
C GLY A 214 3.92 -23.05 9.68
N LEU A 215 4.01 -21.85 9.06
CA LEU A 215 5.25 -21.11 8.91
C LEU A 215 5.53 -20.17 10.08
N ALA A 216 4.49 -19.55 10.65
CA ALA A 216 4.59 -18.66 11.80
C ALA A 216 3.37 -18.80 12.72
N LYS A 217 3.54 -18.40 13.99
CA LYS A 217 2.47 -18.44 15.00
C LYS A 217 1.64 -17.17 14.90
N THR A 218 0.67 -17.12 13.98
CA THR A 218 -0.17 -15.95 13.75
C THR A 218 -1.61 -16.08 14.25
N LYS A 219 -1.97 -17.23 14.81
CA LYS A 219 -3.30 -17.49 15.33
C LYS A 219 -3.67 -16.53 16.46
N GLY A 220 -4.84 -15.88 16.31
CA GLY A 220 -5.36 -14.95 17.32
C GLY A 220 -4.82 -13.53 17.21
N ARG A 221 -3.82 -13.26 16.36
CA ARG A 221 -3.36 -11.90 16.04
C ARG A 221 -4.45 -11.16 15.28
N LYS A 222 -4.59 -9.87 15.57
CA LYS A 222 -5.51 -8.98 14.88
C LYS A 222 -4.74 -7.96 14.05
N VAL A 223 -5.36 -7.55 12.95
CA VAL A 223 -4.95 -6.40 12.16
C VAL A 223 -6.01 -5.32 12.34
N TRP A 224 -5.60 -4.19 12.90
CA TRP A 224 -6.42 -3.01 13.11
C TRP A 224 -6.03 -1.94 12.13
N VAL A 225 -6.99 -1.34 11.46
CA VAL A 225 -6.71 -0.21 10.58
C VAL A 225 -7.62 0.97 10.90
N PHE A 226 -7.01 2.13 11.05
CA PHE A 226 -7.69 3.39 11.27
C PHE A 226 -7.71 4.21 10.00
N CYS A 227 -8.88 4.61 9.57
CA CYS A 227 -9.08 5.47 8.42
C CYS A 227 -10.16 6.52 8.68
N GLY A 228 -10.12 7.61 7.93
CA GLY A 228 -11.17 8.63 7.95
C GLY A 228 -12.35 8.22 7.06
N ASP A 229 -13.51 8.78 7.36
CA ASP A 229 -14.70 8.63 6.51
C ASP A 229 -14.50 9.19 5.11
N GLY A 230 -13.77 10.31 4.98
CA GLY A 230 -13.40 10.87 3.68
C GLY A 230 -12.37 10.02 2.90
N GLU A 231 -11.56 9.22 3.58
CA GLU A 231 -10.62 8.28 2.97
C GLU A 231 -11.35 7.13 2.25
N MET A 232 -12.60 6.87 2.62
CA MET A 232 -13.43 5.87 1.97
C MET A 232 -13.90 6.29 0.56
N ASP A 233 -13.63 7.52 0.13
CA ASP A 233 -13.79 7.96 -1.25
C ASP A 233 -12.72 7.38 -2.19
N GLU A 234 -11.57 6.94 -1.66
CA GLU A 234 -10.52 6.30 -2.45
C GLU A 234 -10.94 4.89 -2.88
N PRO A 235 -10.80 4.54 -4.18
CA PRO A 235 -11.12 3.21 -4.68
C PRO A 235 -10.36 2.10 -3.95
N GLU A 236 -9.11 2.34 -3.58
CA GLU A 236 -8.25 1.41 -2.86
C GLU A 236 -8.82 1.05 -1.49
N SER A 237 -9.46 2.00 -0.79
CA SER A 237 -10.11 1.75 0.50
C SER A 237 -11.21 0.70 0.43
N GLN A 238 -11.87 0.57 -0.72
CA GLN A 238 -13.01 -0.32 -0.93
C GLN A 238 -12.69 -1.52 -1.83
N GLY A 239 -11.54 -1.51 -2.48
CA GLY A 239 -11.20 -2.43 -3.56
C GLY A 239 -11.20 -3.92 -3.17
N ALA A 240 -10.92 -4.27 -1.93
CA ALA A 240 -10.78 -5.65 -1.46
C ALA A 240 -11.75 -6.04 -0.32
N ILE A 241 -12.74 -5.21 0.03
CA ILE A 241 -13.65 -5.51 1.14
C ILE A 241 -14.44 -6.82 0.92
N ALA A 242 -14.84 -7.11 -0.32
CA ALA A 242 -15.53 -8.37 -0.64
C ALA A 242 -14.62 -9.61 -0.50
N LEU A 243 -13.32 -9.48 -0.81
CA LEU A 243 -12.33 -10.54 -0.61
C LEU A 243 -12.20 -10.86 0.88
N ALA A 244 -12.09 -9.85 1.74
CA ALA A 244 -11.93 -10.04 3.18
C ALA A 244 -13.05 -10.91 3.79
N SER A 245 -14.29 -10.67 3.38
CA SER A 245 -15.44 -11.47 3.81
C SER A 245 -15.42 -12.87 3.17
N ARG A 246 -15.17 -12.98 1.86
CA ARG A 246 -15.13 -14.25 1.15
C ARG A 246 -14.12 -15.23 1.74
N GLU A 247 -12.96 -14.73 2.15
CA GLU A 247 -11.89 -15.51 2.75
C GLU A 247 -12.00 -15.64 4.28
N GLY A 248 -12.99 -15.00 4.90
CA GLY A 248 -13.27 -15.13 6.32
C GLY A 248 -12.20 -14.52 7.22
N LEU A 249 -11.76 -13.31 6.91
CA LEU A 249 -10.70 -12.61 7.64
C LEU A 249 -11.23 -12.05 8.98
N ASP A 250 -11.58 -12.92 9.91
CA ASP A 250 -12.06 -12.56 11.25
C ASP A 250 -10.98 -11.97 12.17
N ASN A 251 -9.77 -11.92 11.68
CA ASN A 251 -8.63 -11.25 12.28
C ASN A 251 -8.46 -9.79 11.84
N LEU A 252 -9.38 -9.24 11.04
CA LEU A 252 -9.33 -7.88 10.51
C LEU A 252 -10.40 -7.00 11.14
N VAL A 253 -9.98 -5.82 11.61
CA VAL A 253 -10.86 -4.80 12.18
C VAL A 253 -10.57 -3.44 11.55
N PHE A 254 -11.57 -2.89 10.85
CA PHE A 254 -11.54 -1.49 10.41
C PHE A 254 -12.17 -0.59 11.47
N VAL A 255 -11.53 0.51 11.79
CA VAL A 255 -12.07 1.58 12.65
C VAL A 255 -12.14 2.86 11.81
N ILE A 256 -13.34 3.21 11.37
CA ILE A 256 -13.57 4.40 10.56
C ILE A 256 -13.97 5.57 11.45
N ASN A 257 -13.11 6.57 11.51
CA ASN A 257 -13.34 7.82 12.22
C ASN A 257 -14.31 8.70 11.42
N CYS A 258 -15.61 8.55 11.68
CA CYS A 258 -16.66 9.28 11.01
C CYS A 258 -16.84 10.66 11.66
N ASN A 259 -15.88 11.57 11.41
CA ASN A 259 -15.96 12.95 11.87
C ASN A 259 -16.81 13.84 10.95
N LEU A 260 -17.31 13.30 9.84
CA LEU A 260 -18.21 13.86 8.85
C LEU A 260 -17.61 14.95 7.95
N GLN A 261 -16.29 15.19 8.04
CA GLN A 261 -15.64 16.30 7.35
C GLN A 261 -14.40 15.90 6.58
N ARG A 262 -14.29 16.41 5.37
CA ARG A 262 -13.09 16.44 4.54
C ARG A 262 -12.27 17.71 4.76
N LEU A 263 -11.40 18.02 3.80
CA LEU A 263 -10.58 19.23 3.79
C LEU A 263 -11.45 20.49 3.60
N ASP A 264 -12.34 20.47 2.61
CA ASP A 264 -13.11 21.64 2.18
C ASP A 264 -14.51 21.72 2.81
N GLY A 265 -15.00 20.63 3.39
CA GLY A 265 -16.37 20.61 3.93
C GLY A 265 -16.81 19.21 4.37
N PRO A 266 -18.12 18.94 4.43
CA PRO A 266 -18.65 17.66 4.83
C PRO A 266 -18.36 16.56 3.80
N VAL A 267 -18.19 15.31 4.27
CA VAL A 267 -18.03 14.14 3.39
C VAL A 267 -19.31 13.89 2.60
N ARG A 268 -20.45 13.87 3.30
CA ARG A 268 -21.79 13.66 2.70
C ARG A 268 -22.80 14.66 3.28
N GLY A 269 -22.63 15.95 2.98
CA GLY A 269 -23.48 17.00 3.58
C GLY A 269 -24.98 16.77 3.42
N ASN A 270 -25.43 16.33 2.24
CA ASN A 270 -26.82 16.00 1.92
C ASN A 270 -27.17 14.53 2.13
N GLY A 271 -26.37 13.79 2.87
CA GLY A 271 -26.57 12.36 3.13
C GLY A 271 -26.10 11.97 4.52
N LYS A 272 -25.81 10.68 4.70
CA LYS A 272 -25.27 10.08 5.93
C LYS A 272 -24.18 9.08 5.56
N ILE A 273 -22.93 9.47 5.73
CA ILE A 273 -21.78 8.60 5.39
C ILE A 273 -21.79 7.29 6.18
N ILE A 274 -22.21 7.31 7.45
CA ILE A 274 -22.28 6.09 8.27
C ILE A 274 -23.27 5.08 7.68
N GLN A 275 -24.44 5.52 7.21
CA GLN A 275 -25.44 4.64 6.59
C GLN A 275 -24.98 4.15 5.22
N GLU A 276 -24.30 4.99 4.44
CA GLU A 276 -23.69 4.58 3.16
C GLU A 276 -22.64 3.49 3.39
N LEU A 277 -21.70 3.70 4.32
CA LEU A 277 -20.66 2.72 4.65
C LEU A 277 -21.25 1.45 5.25
N GLU A 278 -22.26 1.54 6.14
CA GLU A 278 -22.95 0.37 6.65
C GLU A 278 -23.48 -0.50 5.49
N GLY A 279 -24.16 0.12 4.53
CA GLY A 279 -24.67 -0.59 3.36
C GLY A 279 -23.60 -1.28 2.54
N ASN A 280 -22.47 -0.60 2.30
CA ASN A 280 -21.33 -1.13 1.54
C ASN A 280 -20.70 -2.34 2.24
N PHE A 281 -20.37 -2.21 3.52
CA PHE A 281 -19.70 -3.29 4.27
C PHE A 281 -20.64 -4.45 4.58
N ALA A 282 -21.88 -4.19 4.95
CA ALA A 282 -22.88 -5.24 5.17
C ALA A 282 -23.16 -6.01 3.87
N GLY A 283 -23.31 -5.30 2.74
CA GLY A 283 -23.44 -5.90 1.42
C GLY A 283 -22.23 -6.76 1.00
N ALA A 284 -21.04 -6.40 1.42
CA ALA A 284 -19.83 -7.19 1.25
C ALA A 284 -19.71 -8.34 2.27
N GLY A 285 -20.61 -8.47 3.24
CA GLY A 285 -20.64 -9.59 4.19
C GLY A 285 -19.87 -9.37 5.50
N TRP A 286 -19.49 -8.14 5.82
CA TRP A 286 -18.81 -7.78 7.07
C TRP A 286 -19.78 -7.68 8.25
N ASN A 287 -19.25 -7.83 9.46
CA ASN A 287 -19.90 -7.34 10.67
C ASN A 287 -19.76 -5.82 10.71
N VAL A 288 -20.86 -5.11 10.92
CA VAL A 288 -20.85 -3.65 11.08
C VAL A 288 -21.23 -3.28 12.50
N VAL A 289 -20.38 -2.49 13.16
CA VAL A 289 -20.59 -1.99 14.52
C VAL A 289 -20.65 -0.46 14.48
N LYS A 290 -21.83 0.11 14.69
CA LYS A 290 -22.02 1.56 14.74
C LYS A 290 -21.87 2.09 16.16
N VAL A 291 -21.09 3.17 16.32
CA VAL A 291 -20.87 3.89 17.59
C VAL A 291 -21.18 5.36 17.37
N ILE A 292 -22.48 5.69 17.46
CA ILE A 292 -23.03 7.00 17.05
C ILE A 292 -23.24 7.92 18.23
N TRP A 293 -23.88 7.41 19.29
CA TRP A 293 -24.32 8.18 20.42
C TRP A 293 -23.58 7.81 21.71
N GLY A 294 -23.07 8.82 22.42
CA GLY A 294 -22.46 8.64 23.73
C GLY A 294 -23.51 8.37 24.81
N ARG A 295 -23.05 7.87 25.98
CA ARG A 295 -23.91 7.41 27.10
C ARG A 295 -24.89 8.47 27.62
N ARG A 296 -24.63 9.76 27.45
CA ARG A 296 -25.56 10.81 27.84
C ARG A 296 -26.87 10.80 27.04
N TRP A 297 -26.89 10.22 25.85
CA TRP A 297 -28.08 10.01 25.04
C TRP A 297 -28.94 8.83 25.53
N ASP A 298 -28.38 7.87 26.27
CA ASP A 298 -29.08 6.65 26.68
C ASP A 298 -30.35 6.97 27.50
N ARG A 299 -30.27 7.95 28.42
CA ARG A 299 -31.45 8.44 29.20
C ARG A 299 -32.55 9.01 28.29
N LEU A 300 -32.19 9.75 27.25
CA LEU A 300 -33.16 10.33 26.33
C LEU A 300 -33.80 9.26 25.43
N LEU A 301 -33.00 8.33 24.96
CA LEU A 301 -33.48 7.18 24.16
C LEU A 301 -34.37 6.26 24.98
N ALA A 302 -34.11 6.07 26.28
CA ALA A 302 -34.99 5.30 27.18
C ALA A 302 -36.35 6.01 27.43
N LYS A 303 -36.37 7.34 27.40
CA LYS A 303 -37.63 8.13 27.49
C LYS A 303 -38.44 8.12 26.17
N ASP A 304 -37.84 7.82 25.05
CA ASP A 304 -38.42 7.88 23.71
C ASP A 304 -39.30 6.67 23.41
N LYS A 305 -40.43 6.59 24.08
CA LYS A 305 -41.39 5.45 23.93
C LYS A 305 -42.04 5.42 22.54
N ASP A 306 -42.31 6.56 21.98
CA ASP A 306 -43.03 6.73 20.69
C ASP A 306 -42.09 6.77 19.49
N GLY A 307 -40.73 6.70 19.69
CA GLY A 307 -39.71 6.69 18.65
C GLY A 307 -39.51 8.05 17.94
N ILE A 308 -40.00 9.14 18.52
CA ILE A 308 -39.91 10.47 17.90
C ILE A 308 -38.46 10.97 17.83
N LEU A 309 -37.69 10.73 18.91
CA LEU A 309 -36.27 11.06 18.93
C LEU A 309 -35.49 10.22 17.93
N ARG A 310 -35.74 8.90 17.87
CA ARG A 310 -35.12 8.00 16.89
C ARG A 310 -35.42 8.44 15.47
N LYS A 311 -36.66 8.81 15.18
CA LYS A 311 -37.06 9.34 13.90
C LYS A 311 -36.34 10.64 13.56
N ARG A 312 -36.21 11.57 14.53
CA ARG A 312 -35.44 12.80 14.33
C ARG A 312 -33.93 12.54 14.05
N MET A 313 -33.35 11.61 14.75
CA MET A 313 -31.97 11.17 14.51
C MET A 313 -31.78 10.58 13.09
N GLU A 314 -32.80 9.90 12.58
CA GLU A 314 -32.79 9.34 11.22
C GLU A 314 -33.00 10.42 10.14
N GLU A 315 -33.79 11.46 10.41
CA GLU A 315 -34.07 12.54 9.46
C GLU A 315 -32.92 13.52 9.25
N CYS A 316 -32.15 13.80 10.30
CA CYS A 316 -31.01 14.75 10.23
C CYS A 316 -29.92 14.28 9.28
N LEU A 317 -29.42 15.19 8.48
CA LEU A 317 -28.31 14.97 7.55
C LEU A 317 -26.94 15.22 8.23
N ASP A 318 -25.85 14.75 7.63
CA ASP A 318 -24.52 14.98 8.16
C ASP A 318 -24.15 16.46 8.23
N GLY A 319 -24.63 17.28 7.28
CA GLY A 319 -24.49 18.74 7.31
C GLY A 319 -25.18 19.38 8.51
N ASP A 320 -26.37 18.89 8.90
CA ASP A 320 -27.05 19.35 10.11
C ASP A 320 -26.25 18.98 11.35
N TYR A 321 -25.79 17.73 11.45
CA TYR A 321 -24.98 17.25 12.59
C TYR A 321 -23.67 18.02 12.75
N GLN A 322 -23.03 18.43 11.67
CA GLN A 322 -21.86 19.30 11.71
C GLN A 322 -22.24 20.67 12.27
N THR A 323 -23.28 21.27 11.75
CA THR A 323 -23.78 22.60 12.18
C THR A 323 -24.14 22.62 13.66
N TYR A 324 -24.82 21.58 14.17
CA TYR A 324 -25.16 21.49 15.59
C TYR A 324 -23.95 21.52 16.52
N LYS A 325 -22.80 20.97 16.10
CA LYS A 325 -21.56 21.00 16.91
C LYS A 325 -20.72 22.26 16.71
N SER A 326 -20.95 23.01 15.64
CA SER A 326 -20.33 24.33 15.42
C SER A 326 -21.08 25.49 16.09
N LYS A 327 -22.26 25.24 16.68
CA LYS A 327 -23.12 26.18 17.38
C LYS A 327 -23.20 25.85 18.88
N ASP A 328 -24.04 26.56 19.61
CA ASP A 328 -24.30 26.37 21.04
C ASP A 328 -25.49 25.46 21.34
N GLY A 329 -25.75 25.20 22.62
CA GLY A 329 -26.86 24.37 23.06
C GLY A 329 -28.23 24.97 22.81
N ALA A 330 -28.33 26.29 22.82
CA ALA A 330 -29.57 26.98 22.48
C ALA A 330 -29.97 26.73 21.02
N TYR A 331 -28.99 26.80 20.12
CA TYR A 331 -29.22 26.45 18.70
C TYR A 331 -29.65 24.99 18.55
N VAL A 332 -29.02 24.05 19.27
CA VAL A 332 -29.39 22.62 19.21
C VAL A 332 -30.80 22.39 19.74
N ARG A 333 -31.15 23.04 20.84
CA ARG A 333 -32.53 23.00 21.40
C ARG A 333 -33.57 23.45 20.37
N GLU A 334 -33.29 24.51 19.64
CA GLU A 334 -34.23 25.06 18.69
C GLU A 334 -34.30 24.28 17.38
N HIS A 335 -33.20 23.79 16.87
CA HIS A 335 -33.13 23.21 15.51
C HIS A 335 -33.10 21.68 15.48
N PHE A 336 -32.53 21.01 16.47
CA PHE A 336 -32.58 19.56 16.57
C PHE A 336 -33.85 19.09 17.31
N PHE A 337 -34.10 19.64 18.52
CA PHE A 337 -35.31 19.36 19.29
C PHE A 337 -36.47 20.30 18.86
N ASN A 338 -36.77 20.33 17.58
CA ASN A 338 -37.57 21.36 16.90
C ASN A 338 -39.07 21.19 16.99
N THR A 339 -39.57 20.14 17.68
CA THR A 339 -40.99 19.93 17.91
C THR A 339 -41.34 20.04 19.40
N PRO A 340 -42.61 20.32 19.79
CA PRO A 340 -43.01 20.36 21.19
C PRO A 340 -42.66 19.08 21.96
N GLU A 341 -42.85 17.91 21.34
CA GLU A 341 -42.60 16.60 21.91
C GLU A 341 -41.10 16.39 22.15
N LEU A 342 -40.27 16.76 21.19
CA LEU A 342 -38.78 16.69 21.32
C LEU A 342 -38.30 17.68 22.38
N LYS A 343 -38.83 18.89 22.43
CA LYS A 343 -38.51 19.90 23.46
C LYS A 343 -38.85 19.39 24.86
N ALA A 344 -39.98 18.66 24.99
CA ALA A 344 -40.39 18.07 26.27
C ALA A 344 -39.39 17.04 26.81
N LEU A 345 -38.72 16.28 25.93
CA LEU A 345 -37.69 15.31 26.33
C LEU A 345 -36.46 15.95 27.04
N VAL A 346 -36.18 17.21 26.71
CA VAL A 346 -35.00 17.96 27.21
C VAL A 346 -35.39 19.17 28.06
N ALA A 347 -36.61 19.23 28.54
CA ALA A 347 -37.16 20.36 29.29
C ALA A 347 -36.41 20.56 30.63
N ASP A 348 -35.89 19.50 31.20
CA ASP A 348 -35.09 19.49 32.44
C ASP A 348 -33.59 19.72 32.25
N MET A 349 -33.12 19.94 31.02
CA MET A 349 -31.72 20.14 30.66
C MET A 349 -31.41 21.61 30.38
N THR A 350 -30.26 22.06 30.82
CA THR A 350 -29.69 23.36 30.41
C THR A 350 -29.16 23.29 28.97
N ASP A 351 -28.90 24.44 28.35
CA ASP A 351 -28.31 24.49 27.03
C ASP A 351 -26.90 23.87 26.99
N ASP A 352 -26.12 24.08 28.08
CA ASP A 352 -24.78 23.45 28.23
C ASP A 352 -24.87 21.91 28.29
N GLU A 353 -25.84 21.36 29.01
CA GLU A 353 -26.09 19.93 29.09
C GLU A 353 -26.53 19.35 27.75
N ILE A 354 -27.34 20.07 26.97
CA ILE A 354 -27.74 19.69 25.61
C ILE A 354 -26.53 19.70 24.69
N TRP A 355 -25.70 20.74 24.76
CA TRP A 355 -24.46 20.81 23.96
C TRP A 355 -23.47 19.69 24.33
N ALA A 356 -23.42 19.29 25.60
CA ALA A 356 -22.60 18.22 26.11
C ALA A 356 -23.10 16.80 25.76
N LEU A 357 -24.27 16.65 25.10
CA LEU A 357 -24.68 15.41 24.46
C LEU A 357 -23.67 15.06 23.35
N ASN A 358 -22.84 14.04 23.61
CA ASN A 358 -21.69 13.76 22.78
C ASN A 358 -21.91 12.61 21.79
N ARG A 359 -21.04 12.54 20.79
CA ARG A 359 -21.00 11.44 19.83
C ARG A 359 -20.29 10.23 20.43
N GLY A 360 -20.68 9.01 20.01
CA GLY A 360 -20.21 7.76 20.59
C GLY A 360 -18.72 7.53 20.51
N GLY A 361 -18.07 7.97 19.44
CA GLY A 361 -16.60 7.83 19.28
C GLY A 361 -15.76 8.62 20.30
N HIS A 362 -16.38 9.53 21.06
CA HIS A 362 -15.75 10.24 22.17
C HIS A 362 -16.08 9.64 23.55
N ASP A 363 -16.87 8.57 23.59
CA ASP A 363 -17.26 7.91 24.83
C ASP A 363 -16.47 6.61 25.02
N PRO A 364 -15.55 6.52 26.02
CA PRO A 364 -14.73 5.34 26.22
C PRO A 364 -15.53 4.05 26.42
N GLN A 365 -16.66 4.11 27.13
CA GLN A 365 -17.54 2.97 27.37
C GLN A 365 -18.13 2.42 26.06
N LYS A 366 -18.62 3.30 25.19
CA LYS A 366 -19.19 2.92 23.88
C LYS A 366 -18.12 2.36 22.94
N VAL A 367 -16.94 3.00 22.90
CA VAL A 367 -15.79 2.53 22.10
C VAL A 367 -15.28 1.18 22.61
N TYR A 368 -15.15 1.01 23.92
CA TYR A 368 -14.72 -0.25 24.52
C TYR A 368 -15.62 -1.42 24.10
N ASN A 369 -16.94 -1.24 24.18
CA ASN A 369 -17.89 -2.28 23.80
C ASN A 369 -17.86 -2.60 22.30
N ALA A 370 -17.63 -1.61 21.44
CA ALA A 370 -17.45 -1.85 20.03
C ALA A 370 -16.18 -2.65 19.74
N TYR A 371 -15.09 -2.35 20.42
CA TYR A 371 -13.82 -3.07 20.28
C TYR A 371 -13.91 -4.48 20.84
N ASP A 372 -14.57 -4.67 21.99
CA ASP A 372 -14.84 -6.01 22.56
C ASP A 372 -15.65 -6.86 21.57
N ARG A 373 -16.69 -6.28 20.96
CA ARG A 373 -17.47 -6.94 19.91
C ARG A 373 -16.61 -7.37 18.72
N ALA A 374 -15.71 -6.51 18.25
CA ALA A 374 -14.83 -6.80 17.13
C ALA A 374 -13.71 -7.81 17.47
N ALA A 375 -13.16 -7.73 18.68
CA ALA A 375 -12.02 -8.55 19.09
C ALA A 375 -12.42 -9.96 19.54
N ASN A 376 -13.56 -10.08 20.25
CA ASN A 376 -13.91 -11.29 21.00
C ASN A 376 -15.12 -12.07 20.46
N HIS A 377 -15.89 -11.51 19.52
CA HIS A 377 -17.05 -12.19 18.94
C HIS A 377 -16.76 -12.66 17.51
N ALA A 378 -15.78 -13.55 17.37
CA ALA A 378 -15.41 -14.11 16.08
C ALA A 378 -16.53 -15.00 15.50
N ASN A 379 -16.96 -14.71 14.28
CA ASN A 379 -17.95 -15.48 13.53
C ASN A 379 -17.48 -15.82 12.11
N GLY A 380 -16.17 -15.79 11.88
CA GLY A 380 -15.57 -16.03 10.57
C GLY A 380 -15.70 -14.85 9.61
N LYS A 381 -15.97 -13.64 10.09
CA LYS A 381 -16.14 -12.43 9.26
C LYS A 381 -15.25 -11.29 9.77
N PRO A 382 -14.74 -10.44 8.88
CA PRO A 382 -14.11 -9.17 9.28
C PRO A 382 -15.14 -8.22 9.89
N THR A 383 -14.66 -7.27 10.70
CA THR A 383 -15.52 -6.29 11.37
C THR A 383 -15.13 -4.86 11.02
N VAL A 384 -16.12 -4.02 10.73
CA VAL A 384 -15.96 -2.58 10.62
C VAL A 384 -16.68 -1.87 11.75
N ILE A 385 -15.98 -0.92 12.39
CA ILE A 385 -16.52 -0.03 13.42
C ILE A 385 -16.67 1.35 12.79
N LEU A 386 -17.91 1.84 12.73
CA LEU A 386 -18.25 3.17 12.25
C LEU A 386 -18.44 4.10 13.44
N ALA A 387 -17.39 4.84 13.82
CA ALA A 387 -17.38 5.64 15.02
C ALA A 387 -17.62 7.11 14.71
N LYS A 388 -18.81 7.64 15.10
CA LYS A 388 -19.16 9.04 14.92
C LYS A 388 -18.40 9.92 15.90
N THR A 389 -17.65 10.89 15.37
CA THR A 389 -16.84 11.84 16.15
C THR A 389 -17.06 13.28 15.68
N ILE A 390 -16.35 14.20 16.30
CA ILE A 390 -16.32 15.62 15.92
C ILE A 390 -14.89 15.96 15.50
N LYS A 391 -14.72 16.48 14.29
CA LYS A 391 -13.40 16.98 13.85
C LYS A 391 -12.95 18.15 14.72
N GLY A 392 -11.72 18.09 15.22
CA GLY A 392 -11.22 19.13 16.13
C GLY A 392 -11.90 19.14 17.50
N TYR A 393 -12.34 17.97 17.99
CA TYR A 393 -12.98 17.85 19.30
C TYR A 393 -12.19 18.52 20.42
N GLY A 394 -12.80 19.46 21.12
CA GLY A 394 -12.19 20.25 22.16
C GLY A 394 -11.54 21.55 21.70
N MET A 395 -11.33 21.79 20.41
CA MET A 395 -10.67 22.99 19.90
C MET A 395 -11.56 24.26 19.96
N GLY A 396 -12.80 24.13 20.40
CA GLY A 396 -13.75 25.24 20.52
C GLY A 396 -13.91 26.03 19.22
N ALA A 397 -14.01 27.36 19.33
CA ALA A 397 -14.19 28.23 18.17
C ALA A 397 -13.03 28.18 17.17
N SER A 398 -11.84 27.75 17.58
CA SER A 398 -10.68 27.63 16.68
C SER A 398 -10.78 26.47 15.69
N GLY A 399 -11.73 25.53 15.84
CA GLY A 399 -11.77 24.41 14.89
C GLY A 399 -12.83 23.34 15.14
N GLU A 400 -13.52 23.28 16.27
CA GLU A 400 -14.45 22.20 16.59
C GLU A 400 -15.67 22.21 15.66
N GLY A 401 -15.79 21.21 14.79
CA GLY A 401 -16.88 21.11 13.80
C GLY A 401 -16.83 22.14 12.68
N GLN A 402 -15.81 23.00 12.62
CA GLN A 402 -15.66 24.05 11.62
C GLN A 402 -15.07 23.51 10.32
N ASN A 403 -15.45 24.05 9.16
CA ASN A 403 -14.86 23.67 7.87
C ASN A 403 -13.36 24.01 7.81
N VAL A 404 -12.91 25.04 8.51
CA VAL A 404 -11.50 25.43 8.59
C VAL A 404 -10.66 24.54 9.54
N ALA A 405 -11.27 23.61 10.25
CA ALA A 405 -10.62 22.76 11.25
C ALA A 405 -9.39 22.00 10.72
N HIS A 406 -9.43 21.55 9.47
CA HIS A 406 -8.31 20.80 8.90
C HIS A 406 -7.05 21.67 8.72
N GLN A 407 -7.23 22.94 8.38
CA GLN A 407 -6.12 23.90 8.20
C GLN A 407 -5.75 24.63 9.48
N ALA A 408 -6.43 24.34 10.60
CA ALA A 408 -6.15 24.98 11.89
C ALA A 408 -4.76 24.55 12.42
N LYS A 409 -3.73 25.28 11.98
CA LYS A 409 -2.33 25.16 12.48
C LYS A 409 -2.12 26.01 13.74
N LYS A 410 -3.12 26.75 14.18
CA LYS A 410 -3.09 27.68 15.30
C LYS A 410 -4.37 27.52 16.12
N MET A 411 -4.20 27.62 17.42
CA MET A 411 -5.28 27.87 18.36
C MET A 411 -5.00 29.21 19.04
N ASP A 412 -5.99 30.07 19.14
CA ASP A 412 -5.85 31.29 19.92
C ASP A 412 -5.81 30.98 21.43
N LYS A 413 -5.36 31.94 22.23
CA LYS A 413 -5.18 31.76 23.66
C LYS A 413 -6.49 31.43 24.38
N ALA A 414 -7.61 32.00 23.93
CA ALA A 414 -8.92 31.72 24.50
C ALA A 414 -9.37 30.27 24.25
N SER A 415 -9.21 29.79 23.02
CA SER A 415 -9.49 28.39 22.67
C SER A 415 -8.57 27.41 23.40
N LEU A 416 -7.27 27.78 23.61
CA LEU A 416 -6.35 26.94 24.40
C LEU A 416 -6.76 26.85 25.87
N LYS A 417 -7.22 27.97 26.47
CA LYS A 417 -7.75 27.95 27.84
C LYS A 417 -9.02 27.09 27.93
N GLN A 418 -9.93 27.24 26.99
CA GLN A 418 -11.14 26.37 26.90
C GLN A 418 -10.77 24.88 26.76
N PHE A 419 -9.78 24.57 25.91
CA PHE A 419 -9.29 23.20 25.71
C PHE A 419 -8.72 22.63 27.01
N ARG A 420 -7.86 23.40 27.69
CA ARG A 420 -7.29 23.06 29.00
C ARG A 420 -8.38 22.77 30.03
N ASP A 421 -9.32 23.70 30.18
CA ASP A 421 -10.38 23.60 31.17
C ASP A 421 -11.34 22.42 30.90
N ARG A 422 -11.63 22.16 29.62
CA ARG A 422 -12.52 21.04 29.22
C ARG A 422 -11.94 19.68 29.55
N PHE A 423 -10.64 19.51 29.54
CA PHE A 423 -9.95 18.25 29.78
C PHE A 423 -9.18 18.21 31.12
N ASP A 424 -9.38 19.17 32.00
CA ASP A 424 -8.73 19.28 33.33
C ASP A 424 -7.19 19.22 33.26
N ILE A 425 -6.61 19.92 32.25
CA ILE A 425 -5.17 19.90 31.99
C ILE A 425 -4.45 20.88 32.90
N PRO A 426 -3.39 20.46 33.66
CA PRO A 426 -2.70 21.29 34.66
C PRO A 426 -1.71 22.29 34.05
N VAL A 427 -2.17 23.19 33.21
CA VAL A 427 -1.39 24.26 32.58
C VAL A 427 -1.96 25.61 33.02
N THR A 428 -1.10 26.56 33.44
CA THR A 428 -1.54 27.86 33.94
C THR A 428 -1.90 28.85 32.84
N ASP A 429 -2.67 29.88 33.20
CA ASP A 429 -2.97 31.00 32.30
C ASP A 429 -1.71 31.69 31.82
N GLU A 430 -0.74 31.90 32.74
CA GLU A 430 0.55 32.56 32.44
C GLU A 430 1.34 31.77 31.39
N GLN A 431 1.35 30.44 31.47
CA GLN A 431 2.02 29.56 30.47
C GLN A 431 1.35 29.68 29.09
N ILE A 432 0.02 29.70 29.04
CA ILE A 432 -0.71 29.91 27.79
C ILE A 432 -0.50 31.30 27.24
N ASP A 433 -0.58 32.35 28.11
CA ASP A 433 -0.46 33.72 27.69
C ASP A 433 0.96 34.09 27.25
N SER A 434 1.99 33.50 27.84
CA SER A 434 3.39 33.65 27.38
C SER A 434 3.67 32.86 26.09
N GLY A 435 2.81 31.90 25.77
CA GLY A 435 3.01 30.94 24.66
C GLY A 435 4.04 29.87 24.98
N ASP A 436 4.36 29.67 26.26
CA ASP A 436 5.12 28.54 26.76
C ASP A 436 4.12 27.38 26.99
N LEU A 437 4.03 26.49 26.01
CA LEU A 437 3.13 25.36 26.05
C LEU A 437 3.94 24.11 26.47
N PRO A 438 4.03 23.79 27.79
CA PRO A 438 4.87 22.72 28.28
C PRO A 438 4.39 21.36 27.77
N TYR A 439 5.31 20.42 27.54
CA TYR A 439 4.94 19.02 27.42
C TYR A 439 4.68 18.44 28.82
N LEU A 440 3.65 17.63 28.91
CA LEU A 440 3.19 17.03 30.17
C LEU A 440 3.55 15.55 30.22
N THR A 441 4.07 15.11 31.35
CA THR A 441 4.36 13.72 31.66
C THR A 441 4.05 13.45 33.12
N PHE A 442 4.00 12.17 33.49
CA PHE A 442 3.72 11.75 34.87
C PHE A 442 5.01 11.42 35.61
N ALA A 443 5.07 11.74 36.89
CA ALA A 443 6.19 11.33 37.74
C ALA A 443 6.20 9.79 37.87
N PRO A 444 7.39 9.14 37.89
CA PRO A 444 7.47 7.68 37.96
C PRO A 444 6.78 7.01 39.16
N ASP A 445 6.59 7.75 40.25
CA ASP A 445 5.91 7.30 41.46
C ASP A 445 4.40 7.57 41.46
N SER A 446 3.88 8.32 40.46
CA SER A 446 2.44 8.60 40.32
C SER A 446 1.61 7.36 40.02
N GLU A 447 0.32 7.43 40.34
CA GLU A 447 -0.64 6.38 40.05
C GLU A 447 -0.86 6.22 38.53
N GLU A 448 -0.88 7.33 37.80
CA GLU A 448 -1.05 7.36 36.35
C GLU A 448 0.11 6.67 35.63
N TYR A 449 1.35 6.97 36.03
CA TYR A 449 2.53 6.33 35.47
C TYR A 449 2.50 4.81 35.69
N LYS A 450 2.29 4.38 36.92
CA LYS A 450 2.20 2.95 37.26
C LYS A 450 1.07 2.25 36.52
N TYR A 451 -0.09 2.88 36.46
CA TYR A 451 -1.25 2.34 35.74
C TYR A 451 -0.96 2.17 34.24
N LEU A 452 -0.46 3.23 33.57
CA LEU A 452 -0.17 3.23 32.15
C LEU A 452 0.80 2.09 31.78
N HIS A 453 1.90 1.97 32.52
CA HIS A 453 2.90 0.94 32.27
C HIS A 453 2.37 -0.47 32.57
N ALA A 454 1.66 -0.68 33.69
CA ALA A 454 1.05 -1.96 34.01
C ALA A 454 0.04 -2.43 32.94
N ARG A 455 -0.76 -1.50 32.37
CA ARG A 455 -1.66 -1.82 31.26
C ARG A 455 -0.90 -2.26 30.02
N ARG A 456 0.16 -1.54 29.65
CA ARG A 456 0.98 -1.90 28.48
C ARG A 456 1.74 -3.21 28.68
N GLU A 457 2.30 -3.42 29.85
CA GLU A 457 2.97 -4.69 30.20
C GLU A 457 2.00 -5.88 30.13
N SER A 458 0.77 -5.74 30.64
CA SER A 458 -0.26 -6.79 30.56
C SER A 458 -0.69 -7.11 29.12
N LEU A 459 -0.42 -6.22 28.16
CA LEU A 459 -0.68 -6.38 26.72
C LEU A 459 0.61 -6.65 25.93
N GLY A 460 1.68 -7.09 26.58
CA GLY A 460 2.94 -7.51 25.94
C GLY A 460 3.93 -6.40 25.65
N GLY A 461 3.63 -5.13 25.98
CA GLY A 461 4.55 -4.00 25.81
C GLY A 461 3.96 -2.84 24.99
N TYR A 462 4.81 -2.09 24.32
CA TYR A 462 4.46 -0.81 23.70
C TYR A 462 4.26 -0.91 22.18
N LEU A 463 3.38 -0.06 21.65
CA LEU A 463 3.09 0.12 20.24
C LEU A 463 3.05 1.63 19.90
N PRO A 464 3.36 2.04 18.65
CA PRO A 464 3.99 1.23 17.61
C PRO A 464 5.43 0.86 17.97
N LYS A 465 5.89 -0.29 17.49
CA LYS A 465 7.27 -0.75 17.59
C LYS A 465 7.57 -1.65 16.41
N ARG A 466 8.67 -1.38 15.72
CA ARG A 466 9.16 -2.22 14.64
C ARG A 466 10.49 -2.85 15.07
N ASN A 467 10.58 -4.15 15.02
CA ASN A 467 11.76 -4.90 15.44
C ASN A 467 11.98 -6.06 14.45
N PRO A 468 12.60 -5.78 13.30
CA PRO A 468 12.81 -6.79 12.26
C PRO A 468 13.75 -7.90 12.72
N THR A 469 13.43 -9.16 12.35
CA THR A 469 14.36 -10.27 12.58
C THR A 469 15.67 -10.05 11.83
N GLN A 470 16.78 -10.43 12.47
CA GLN A 470 18.12 -10.40 11.90
C GLN A 470 18.56 -11.80 11.40
N ASP A 471 17.63 -12.72 11.23
CA ASP A 471 17.91 -14.07 10.73
C ASP A 471 18.53 -14.02 9.32
N VAL A 472 19.69 -14.59 9.18
CA VAL A 472 20.37 -14.77 7.89
C VAL A 472 19.90 -16.06 7.25
N LEU A 473 19.34 -15.97 6.02
CA LEU A 473 18.90 -17.16 5.30
C LEU A 473 20.09 -17.86 4.59
N GLU A 474 20.07 -19.19 4.61
CA GLU A 474 20.98 -20.02 3.82
C GLU A 474 20.48 -20.08 2.36
N VAL A 475 20.77 -19.03 1.58
CA VAL A 475 20.39 -19.00 0.16
C VAL A 475 21.29 -19.91 -0.68
N PRO A 476 20.79 -20.50 -1.79
CA PRO A 476 21.62 -21.34 -2.63
C PRO A 476 22.77 -20.56 -3.28
N GLU A 477 23.89 -21.23 -3.52
CA GLU A 477 24.99 -20.67 -4.30
C GLU A 477 24.60 -20.55 -5.78
N LEU A 478 25.33 -19.71 -6.54
CA LEU A 478 25.05 -19.50 -7.97
C LEU A 478 25.09 -20.82 -8.78
N SER A 479 25.90 -21.80 -8.37
CA SER A 479 25.98 -23.13 -8.98
C SER A 479 24.67 -23.93 -8.92
N ALA A 480 23.73 -23.57 -8.06
CA ALA A 480 22.38 -24.17 -8.07
C ALA A 480 21.63 -23.89 -9.40
N PHE A 481 22.07 -22.88 -10.13
CA PHE A 481 21.53 -22.48 -11.43
C PHE A 481 22.43 -22.86 -12.60
N ASP A 482 23.33 -23.81 -12.46
CA ASP A 482 24.31 -24.23 -13.49
C ASP A 482 23.65 -24.48 -14.87
N ALA A 483 22.42 -24.99 -14.88
CA ALA A 483 21.69 -25.21 -16.13
C ALA A 483 21.35 -23.90 -16.88
N GLN A 484 21.24 -22.79 -16.16
CA GLN A 484 21.02 -21.46 -16.74
C GLN A 484 22.32 -20.71 -17.05
N LEU A 485 23.42 -21.15 -16.50
CA LEU A 485 24.74 -20.55 -16.78
C LEU A 485 25.36 -21.10 -18.07
N LYS A 486 24.84 -22.24 -18.58
CA LYS A 486 25.30 -22.93 -19.79
C LYS A 486 24.42 -22.63 -20.98
N SER A 487 24.98 -22.84 -22.17
CA SER A 487 24.23 -22.69 -23.42
C SER A 487 22.96 -23.57 -23.47
N SER A 488 21.90 -23.03 -24.08
CA SER A 488 20.69 -23.80 -24.36
C SER A 488 20.85 -24.79 -25.53
N GLY A 489 22.02 -24.79 -26.23
CA GLY A 489 22.19 -25.48 -27.50
C GLY A 489 21.22 -24.95 -28.54
N ASP A 490 20.56 -25.85 -29.26
CA ASP A 490 19.56 -25.51 -30.28
C ASP A 490 18.15 -25.22 -29.72
N ARG A 491 17.97 -25.28 -28.40
CA ARG A 491 16.66 -25.02 -27.78
C ARG A 491 16.43 -23.50 -27.59
N GLU A 492 15.35 -23.05 -28.18
CA GLU A 492 14.88 -21.69 -28.05
C GLU A 492 13.85 -21.57 -26.92
N PHE A 493 13.99 -20.60 -26.06
CA PHE A 493 13.00 -20.22 -25.06
C PHE A 493 13.21 -18.76 -24.62
N SER A 494 12.22 -18.24 -23.91
CA SER A 494 12.17 -16.85 -23.46
C SER A 494 12.83 -16.66 -22.09
N THR A 495 13.15 -15.40 -21.74
CA THR A 495 13.59 -15.07 -20.37
C THR A 495 12.52 -15.35 -19.33
N THR A 496 11.23 -15.25 -19.67
CA THR A 496 10.11 -15.71 -18.82
C THR A 496 10.27 -17.17 -18.46
N MET A 497 10.53 -18.05 -19.45
CA MET A 497 10.72 -19.47 -19.18
C MET A 497 12.02 -19.76 -18.44
N ALA A 498 13.08 -18.98 -18.67
CA ALA A 498 14.31 -19.05 -17.88
C ALA A 498 14.03 -18.78 -16.40
N PHE A 499 13.26 -17.72 -16.11
CA PHE A 499 12.85 -17.40 -14.74
C PHE A 499 11.98 -18.50 -14.12
N VAL A 500 11.01 -19.06 -14.82
CA VAL A 500 10.16 -20.15 -14.31
C VAL A 500 11.00 -21.36 -13.88
N ARG A 501 12.06 -21.67 -14.62
CA ARG A 501 13.02 -22.74 -14.25
C ARG A 501 13.81 -22.39 -12.99
N ILE A 502 14.27 -21.14 -12.85
CA ILE A 502 14.93 -20.65 -11.65
C ILE A 502 13.97 -20.72 -10.45
N LEU A 503 12.76 -20.23 -10.59
CA LEU A 503 11.72 -20.30 -9.55
C LEU A 503 11.45 -21.74 -9.13
N SER A 504 11.37 -22.68 -10.09
CA SER A 504 11.21 -24.11 -9.80
C SER A 504 12.38 -24.68 -9.00
N THR A 505 13.60 -24.22 -9.25
CA THR A 505 14.80 -24.61 -8.47
C THR A 505 14.70 -24.08 -7.05
N LEU A 506 14.32 -22.83 -6.88
CA LEU A 506 14.15 -22.20 -5.57
C LEU A 506 13.06 -22.86 -4.73
N LEU A 507 11.90 -23.16 -5.34
CA LEU A 507 10.79 -23.85 -4.67
C LEU A 507 11.16 -25.26 -4.16
N LYS A 508 12.12 -25.93 -4.81
CA LYS A 508 12.62 -27.26 -4.43
C LYS A 508 13.76 -27.20 -3.40
N ASP A 509 14.31 -26.03 -3.15
CA ASP A 509 15.39 -25.85 -2.19
C ASP A 509 14.97 -26.26 -0.78
N LYS A 510 15.79 -27.07 -0.10
CA LYS A 510 15.44 -27.63 1.22
C LYS A 510 15.50 -26.61 2.35
N LYS A 511 16.24 -25.51 2.17
CA LYS A 511 16.46 -24.48 3.18
C LYS A 511 15.45 -23.33 3.05
N ILE A 512 15.29 -22.81 1.84
CA ILE A 512 14.47 -21.64 1.59
C ILE A 512 13.15 -21.94 0.85
N GLY A 513 12.98 -23.11 0.26
CA GLY A 513 11.86 -23.42 -0.65
C GLY A 513 10.47 -23.15 -0.06
N LYS A 514 10.28 -23.40 1.26
CA LYS A 514 9.03 -23.09 1.95
C LYS A 514 8.76 -21.59 2.12
N ARG A 515 9.80 -20.76 2.04
CA ARG A 515 9.73 -19.30 2.17
C ARG A 515 9.47 -18.61 0.83
N VAL A 516 9.70 -19.31 -0.28
CA VAL A 516 9.44 -18.80 -1.64
C VAL A 516 7.94 -18.77 -1.87
N VAL A 517 7.41 -17.60 -2.23
CA VAL A 517 5.99 -17.44 -2.53
C VAL A 517 5.79 -16.79 -3.90
N PRO A 518 5.34 -17.55 -4.88
CA PRO A 518 4.88 -16.99 -6.16
C PRO A 518 3.54 -16.26 -5.96
N ILE A 519 3.45 -15.04 -6.47
CA ILE A 519 2.24 -14.21 -6.43
C ILE A 519 1.88 -13.85 -7.87
N VAL A 520 0.65 -14.08 -8.24
CA VAL A 520 0.14 -13.82 -9.59
C VAL A 520 -1.26 -13.21 -9.53
N PRO A 521 -1.62 -12.29 -10.43
CA PRO A 521 -3.02 -11.85 -10.55
C PRO A 521 -3.88 -13.01 -11.11
N ASP A 522 -3.72 -13.37 -12.37
CA ASP A 522 -4.48 -14.48 -13.04
C ASP A 522 -3.70 -15.11 -14.20
N GLU A 523 -2.47 -14.72 -14.44
CA GLU A 523 -1.76 -15.01 -15.70
C GLU A 523 -0.75 -16.16 -15.58
N SER A 524 -0.88 -17.08 -14.63
CA SER A 524 0.07 -18.18 -14.45
C SER A 524 0.29 -19.01 -15.72
N ARG A 525 -0.77 -19.25 -16.50
CA ARG A 525 -0.67 -20.00 -17.77
C ARG A 525 0.07 -19.20 -18.84
N THR A 526 -0.13 -17.89 -18.89
CA THR A 526 0.60 -17.00 -19.81
C THR A 526 2.11 -17.03 -19.56
N PHE A 527 2.51 -17.15 -18.28
CA PHE A 527 3.91 -17.20 -17.88
C PHE A 527 4.50 -18.61 -17.83
N GLY A 528 3.72 -19.66 -18.19
CA GLY A 528 4.18 -21.05 -18.17
C GLY A 528 4.34 -21.62 -16.78
N MET A 529 3.59 -21.11 -15.80
CA MET A 529 3.63 -21.53 -14.39
C MET A 529 2.57 -22.59 -14.03
N GLU A 530 1.69 -22.98 -14.95
CA GLU A 530 0.59 -23.91 -14.70
C GLU A 530 1.05 -25.28 -14.18
N GLY A 531 2.27 -25.70 -14.50
CA GLY A 531 2.87 -26.92 -13.97
C GLY A 531 3.07 -26.91 -12.45
N MET A 532 3.10 -25.71 -11.86
CA MET A 532 3.26 -25.51 -10.41
C MET A 532 1.97 -25.74 -9.64
N PHE A 533 0.79 -25.63 -10.26
CA PHE A 533 -0.51 -25.80 -9.58
C PHE A 533 -0.63 -27.13 -8.88
N ARG A 534 -0.29 -28.21 -9.59
CA ARG A 534 -0.39 -29.57 -9.03
C ARG A 534 0.60 -29.80 -7.90
N GLN A 535 1.82 -29.27 -8.02
CA GLN A 535 2.91 -29.55 -7.09
C GLN A 535 2.83 -28.72 -5.82
N TYR A 536 2.54 -27.41 -5.95
CA TYR A 536 2.58 -26.45 -4.84
C TYR A 536 1.20 -25.99 -4.39
N GLY A 537 0.18 -26.10 -5.26
CA GLY A 537 -1.18 -25.64 -4.98
C GLY A 537 -1.33 -24.12 -4.93
N ILE A 538 -2.50 -23.66 -5.31
CA ILE A 538 -2.96 -22.29 -5.09
C ILE A 538 -3.54 -22.23 -3.67
N TRP A 539 -3.12 -21.27 -2.89
CA TRP A 539 -3.64 -21.12 -1.54
C TRP A 539 -5.10 -20.68 -1.54
N ASN A 540 -5.91 -21.41 -0.79
CA ASN A 540 -7.30 -21.04 -0.51
C ASN A 540 -7.63 -21.46 0.94
N PRO A 541 -8.09 -20.55 1.81
CA PRO A 541 -8.34 -20.86 3.23
C PRO A 541 -9.40 -21.93 3.44
N LYS A 542 -10.25 -22.19 2.45
CA LYS A 542 -11.29 -23.24 2.48
C LYS A 542 -10.91 -24.51 1.72
N GLY A 543 -9.74 -24.54 1.08
CA GLY A 543 -9.35 -25.58 0.15
C GLY A 543 -10.26 -25.62 -1.09
N GLN A 544 -10.17 -26.68 -1.86
CA GLN A 544 -10.94 -26.85 -3.09
C GLN A 544 -12.30 -27.52 -2.80
N GLN A 545 -13.38 -26.77 -2.87
CA GLN A 545 -14.73 -27.22 -2.55
C GLN A 545 -15.49 -27.80 -3.78
N TYR A 546 -14.83 -27.90 -4.92
CA TYR A 546 -15.40 -28.40 -6.18
C TYR A 546 -14.41 -29.31 -6.91
N THR A 547 -14.88 -30.05 -7.89
CA THR A 547 -14.01 -30.81 -8.81
C THR A 547 -13.61 -29.88 -9.95
N PRO A 548 -12.31 -29.63 -10.17
CA PRO A 548 -11.89 -28.78 -11.28
C PRO A 548 -12.20 -29.44 -12.62
N GLN A 549 -12.58 -28.63 -13.60
CA GLN A 549 -12.96 -29.11 -14.95
C GLN A 549 -11.81 -29.83 -15.63
N ASP A 550 -10.57 -29.47 -15.37
CA ASP A 550 -9.35 -30.01 -15.94
C ASP A 550 -8.69 -31.10 -15.07
N LYS A 551 -9.42 -31.71 -14.13
CA LYS A 551 -8.90 -32.71 -13.15
C LYS A 551 -8.14 -33.87 -13.80
N ASP A 552 -8.57 -34.27 -14.99
CA ASP A 552 -7.98 -35.40 -15.73
C ASP A 552 -6.72 -34.97 -16.53
N GLN A 553 -6.37 -33.71 -16.56
CA GLN A 553 -5.17 -33.20 -17.19
C GLN A 553 -3.96 -33.33 -16.27
N LEU A 554 -2.76 -33.41 -16.87
CA LEU A 554 -1.51 -33.49 -16.09
C LEU A 554 -1.26 -32.25 -15.21
N MET A 555 -1.61 -31.06 -15.70
CA MET A 555 -1.43 -29.77 -15.07
C MET A 555 -2.77 -29.12 -14.79
N PHE A 556 -3.55 -29.70 -13.85
CA PHE A 556 -4.87 -29.21 -13.49
C PHE A 556 -4.82 -28.13 -12.45
N TYR A 557 -5.85 -27.27 -12.43
CA TYR A 557 -6.05 -26.22 -11.46
C TYR A 557 -6.31 -26.81 -10.07
N LYS A 558 -5.45 -26.50 -9.09
CA LYS A 558 -5.52 -27.09 -7.74
C LYS A 558 -5.42 -26.02 -6.67
N GLU A 559 -6.46 -25.92 -5.86
CA GLU A 559 -6.48 -25.11 -4.64
C GLU A 559 -6.26 -25.98 -3.40
N SER A 560 -5.60 -25.44 -2.38
CA SER A 560 -5.31 -26.15 -1.15
C SER A 560 -5.15 -25.16 0.02
N VAL A 561 -5.53 -25.60 1.24
CA VAL A 561 -5.34 -24.82 2.47
C VAL A 561 -3.86 -24.57 2.80
N ASP A 562 -2.98 -25.43 2.34
CA ASP A 562 -1.52 -25.35 2.48
C ASP A 562 -0.84 -24.97 1.16
N GLY A 563 -1.60 -24.49 0.18
CA GLY A 563 -1.09 -24.02 -1.09
C GLY A 563 -0.02 -22.94 -0.94
N GLN A 564 0.95 -22.95 -1.85
CA GLN A 564 2.10 -22.04 -1.78
C GLN A 564 1.96 -20.83 -2.68
N ILE A 565 1.20 -20.93 -3.77
CA ILE A 565 0.97 -19.86 -4.73
C ILE A 565 -0.16 -18.98 -4.23
N LEU A 566 0.06 -17.67 -4.21
CA LEU A 566 -0.97 -16.67 -3.97
C LEU A 566 -1.50 -16.18 -5.33
N GLN A 567 -2.76 -16.44 -5.60
CA GLN A 567 -3.46 -16.01 -6.81
C GLN A 567 -4.55 -15.01 -6.43
N GLU A 568 -4.49 -13.81 -7.01
CA GLU A 568 -5.27 -12.66 -6.54
C GLU A 568 -6.50 -12.35 -7.40
N GLY A 569 -6.63 -13.01 -8.56
CA GLY A 569 -7.54 -12.58 -9.61
C GLY A 569 -7.00 -11.35 -10.34
N ILE A 570 -7.76 -10.80 -11.29
CA ILE A 570 -7.37 -9.61 -12.07
C ILE A 570 -7.44 -8.40 -11.15
N ASN A 571 -6.43 -8.27 -10.28
CA ASN A 571 -6.34 -7.27 -9.22
C ASN A 571 -4.88 -6.99 -8.86
N GLU A 572 -4.19 -6.22 -9.67
CA GLU A 572 -2.78 -5.88 -9.46
C GLU A 572 -2.55 -5.08 -8.15
N PRO A 573 -3.42 -4.12 -7.75
CA PRO A 573 -3.27 -3.48 -6.44
C PRO A 573 -3.33 -4.46 -5.27
N GLY A 574 -4.22 -5.45 -5.32
CA GLY A 574 -4.30 -6.51 -4.33
C GLY A 574 -3.06 -7.41 -4.33
N ALA A 575 -2.62 -7.85 -5.52
CA ALA A 575 -1.41 -8.65 -5.65
C ALA A 575 -0.16 -7.91 -5.14
N MET A 576 -0.05 -6.60 -5.39
CA MET A 576 1.04 -5.78 -4.85
C MET A 576 0.94 -5.63 -3.33
N ALA A 577 -0.25 -5.47 -2.78
CA ALA A 577 -0.45 -5.39 -1.33
C ALA A 577 -0.11 -6.73 -0.64
N ASP A 578 -0.41 -7.87 -1.27
CA ASP A 578 -0.03 -9.20 -0.77
C ASP A 578 1.49 -9.43 -0.87
N TRP A 579 2.09 -8.98 -1.97
CA TRP A 579 3.54 -8.97 -2.10
C TRP A 579 4.21 -8.12 -0.99
N ILE A 580 3.66 -6.94 -0.66
CA ILE A 580 4.14 -6.11 0.44
C ILE A 580 4.03 -6.86 1.77
N ALA A 581 2.91 -7.55 2.02
CA ALA A 581 2.72 -8.33 3.24
C ALA A 581 3.78 -9.44 3.38
N ALA A 582 4.07 -10.15 2.29
CA ALA A 582 5.13 -11.15 2.24
C ALA A 582 6.54 -10.54 2.37
N ALA A 583 6.80 -9.45 1.63
CA ALA A 583 8.10 -8.77 1.56
C ALA A 583 8.52 -8.08 2.87
N THR A 584 7.54 -7.77 3.73
CA THR A 584 7.75 -7.17 5.06
C THR A 584 7.55 -8.16 6.22
N SER A 585 7.32 -9.43 5.91
CA SER A 585 7.05 -10.47 6.92
C SER A 585 8.20 -10.64 7.92
N TYR A 586 9.43 -10.41 7.51
CA TYR A 586 10.61 -10.42 8.38
C TYR A 586 10.53 -9.38 9.52
N ALA A 587 9.80 -8.26 9.31
CA ALA A 587 9.60 -7.21 10.31
C ALA A 587 8.27 -7.36 11.06
N ASN A 588 7.24 -7.88 10.41
CA ASN A 588 5.89 -7.97 10.96
C ASN A 588 5.60 -9.32 11.63
N ASN A 589 6.31 -10.39 11.23
CA ASN A 589 6.03 -11.77 11.64
C ASN A 589 7.26 -12.55 12.10
N ASP A 590 8.43 -11.91 12.25
CA ASP A 590 9.72 -12.56 12.56
C ASP A 590 10.10 -13.71 11.62
N PHE A 591 9.54 -13.73 10.44
CA PHE A 591 9.73 -14.81 9.49
C PHE A 591 9.90 -14.24 8.08
N ALA A 592 11.13 -14.22 7.58
CA ALA A 592 11.42 -13.71 6.25
C ALA A 592 10.81 -14.62 5.18
N MET A 593 10.02 -14.04 4.28
CA MET A 593 9.50 -14.67 3.08
C MET A 593 10.24 -14.15 1.85
N ILE A 594 10.23 -14.90 0.77
CA ILE A 594 10.88 -14.58 -0.50
C ILE A 594 9.81 -14.49 -1.58
N PRO A 595 9.12 -13.35 -1.71
CA PRO A 595 8.04 -13.20 -2.67
C PRO A 595 8.54 -12.88 -4.08
N PHE A 596 7.92 -13.52 -5.06
CA PHE A 596 8.07 -13.28 -6.48
C PHE A 596 6.70 -12.92 -7.05
N TYR A 597 6.47 -11.63 -7.30
CA TYR A 597 5.23 -11.18 -7.93
C TYR A 597 5.45 -10.96 -9.41
N ILE A 598 4.80 -11.78 -10.25
CA ILE A 598 4.86 -11.70 -11.71
C ILE A 598 3.53 -11.17 -12.27
N TYR A 599 3.61 -10.23 -13.18
CA TYR A 599 2.48 -9.53 -13.78
C TYR A 599 2.84 -9.01 -15.18
N TYR A 600 1.85 -8.61 -15.97
CA TYR A 600 2.13 -7.85 -17.19
C TYR A 600 2.82 -6.53 -16.85
N SER A 601 4.02 -6.29 -17.37
CA SER A 601 4.84 -5.14 -16.98
C SER A 601 4.14 -3.79 -17.17
N MET A 602 3.28 -3.68 -18.19
CA MET A 602 2.46 -2.48 -18.44
C MET A 602 1.52 -2.15 -17.28
N PHE A 603 1.03 -3.15 -16.54
CA PHE A 603 0.11 -2.97 -15.40
C PHE A 603 0.82 -2.93 -14.04
N GLY A 604 2.14 -2.74 -14.05
CA GLY A 604 2.96 -2.56 -12.86
C GLY A 604 2.95 -1.11 -12.35
N PHE A 605 4.09 -0.45 -12.39
CA PHE A 605 4.29 0.86 -11.75
C PHE A 605 3.27 1.94 -12.13
N GLN A 606 2.78 1.98 -13.36
CA GLN A 606 1.74 2.94 -13.73
C GLN A 606 0.38 2.68 -13.07
N ARG A 607 0.14 1.48 -12.54
CA ARG A 607 -1.09 1.11 -11.84
C ARG A 607 -0.91 1.00 -10.33
N VAL A 608 0.25 0.53 -9.88
CA VAL A 608 0.56 0.26 -8.47
C VAL A 608 1.77 1.04 -7.95
N GLY A 609 2.12 2.14 -8.62
CA GLY A 609 3.31 2.93 -8.30
C GLY A 609 3.32 3.47 -6.88
N ASP A 610 2.17 3.89 -6.36
CA ASP A 610 2.04 4.38 -4.99
C ASP A 610 2.27 3.26 -3.94
N LEU A 611 1.74 2.06 -4.20
CA LEU A 611 2.05 0.87 -3.39
C LEU A 611 3.54 0.48 -3.50
N ALA A 612 4.15 0.61 -4.67
CA ALA A 612 5.57 0.34 -4.85
C ALA A 612 6.45 1.36 -4.10
N TRP A 613 6.03 2.63 -4.07
CA TRP A 613 6.66 3.66 -3.25
C TRP A 613 6.54 3.34 -1.76
N ALA A 614 5.35 2.97 -1.29
CA ALA A 614 5.11 2.52 0.08
C ALA A 614 5.95 1.29 0.44
N ALA A 615 6.13 0.35 -0.50
CA ALA A 615 7.00 -0.81 -0.31
C ALA A 615 8.46 -0.40 -0.06
N GLY A 616 8.95 0.60 -0.80
CA GLY A 616 10.27 1.19 -0.57
C GLY A 616 10.40 1.80 0.83
N ASP A 617 9.41 2.60 1.25
CA ASP A 617 9.33 3.17 2.60
C ASP A 617 9.34 2.09 3.70
N MET A 618 8.70 0.94 3.45
CA MET A 618 8.62 -0.18 4.39
C MET A 618 9.86 -1.08 4.42
N HIS A 619 10.89 -0.80 3.63
CA HIS A 619 12.06 -1.66 3.44
C HIS A 619 11.66 -3.09 2.98
N ALA A 620 10.75 -3.17 2.02
CA ALA A 620 10.28 -4.44 1.47
C ALA A 620 11.43 -5.23 0.82
N ARG A 621 11.42 -6.56 0.96
CA ARG A 621 12.42 -7.47 0.39
C ARG A 621 11.74 -8.50 -0.51
N GLY A 622 12.05 -8.49 -1.79
CA GLY A 622 11.45 -9.42 -2.75
C GLY A 622 11.67 -8.99 -4.20
N PHE A 623 11.02 -9.72 -5.09
CA PHE A 623 11.17 -9.55 -6.53
C PHE A 623 9.84 -9.19 -7.17
N LEU A 624 9.84 -8.11 -7.94
CA LEU A 624 8.78 -7.75 -8.88
C LEU A 624 9.22 -8.14 -10.28
N LEU A 625 8.38 -8.83 -11.02
CA LEU A 625 8.70 -9.39 -12.32
C LEU A 625 7.72 -8.86 -13.35
N GLY A 626 8.20 -7.94 -14.19
CA GLY A 626 7.44 -7.40 -15.31
C GLY A 626 7.44 -8.38 -16.48
N GLY A 627 6.44 -9.24 -16.52
CA GLY A 627 6.26 -10.21 -17.62
C GLY A 627 5.72 -9.55 -18.89
N THR A 628 5.84 -10.23 -20.03
CA THR A 628 5.41 -9.75 -21.36
C THR A 628 5.91 -8.32 -21.66
N ALA A 629 7.13 -8.02 -21.21
CA ALA A 629 7.72 -6.70 -21.33
C ALA A 629 8.20 -6.42 -22.78
N GLY A 630 8.52 -5.15 -23.03
CA GLY A 630 9.06 -4.68 -24.30
C GLY A 630 8.00 -4.26 -25.31
N ARG A 631 8.09 -3.03 -25.79
CA ARG A 631 7.07 -2.43 -26.67
C ARG A 631 6.95 -3.13 -28.02
N THR A 632 8.01 -3.76 -28.50
CA THR A 632 8.02 -4.47 -29.77
C THR A 632 8.05 -6.00 -29.58
N THR A 633 8.42 -6.45 -28.40
CA THR A 633 8.58 -7.89 -28.14
C THR A 633 7.25 -8.58 -27.88
N LEU A 634 6.34 -7.92 -27.18
CA LEU A 634 4.95 -8.36 -27.08
C LEU A 634 4.21 -8.01 -28.37
N ASN A 635 4.04 -9.00 -29.26
CA ASN A 635 3.42 -8.80 -30.56
C ASN A 635 1.91 -9.08 -30.54
N GLY A 636 1.17 -8.41 -31.42
CA GLY A 636 -0.26 -8.64 -31.66
C GLY A 636 -1.21 -7.99 -30.62
N GLU A 637 -0.72 -7.51 -29.50
CA GLU A 637 -1.52 -6.91 -28.43
C GLU A 637 -1.78 -5.42 -28.67
N GLY A 638 -0.79 -4.59 -28.50
CA GLY A 638 -0.88 -3.16 -28.81
C GLY A 638 -0.84 -2.25 -27.58
N LEU A 639 -1.37 -1.06 -27.74
CA LEU A 639 -1.16 0.14 -26.92
C LEU A 639 -1.21 -0.08 -25.40
N GLN A 640 -2.15 -0.84 -24.88
CA GLN A 640 -2.33 -0.99 -23.43
C GLN A 640 -1.53 -2.15 -22.81
N HIS A 641 -0.88 -2.99 -23.61
CA HIS A 641 -0.09 -4.12 -23.12
C HIS A 641 1.40 -3.97 -23.40
N GLU A 642 1.77 -3.20 -24.42
CA GLU A 642 3.15 -3.03 -24.86
C GLU A 642 3.89 -2.00 -24.01
N ASP A 643 4.54 -2.47 -22.96
CA ASP A 643 5.34 -1.64 -22.04
C ASP A 643 6.62 -1.14 -22.72
N GLY A 644 6.88 0.15 -22.63
CA GLY A 644 8.11 0.79 -23.03
C GLY A 644 8.65 1.78 -22.00
N HIS A 645 8.17 1.80 -20.76
CA HIS A 645 8.51 2.85 -19.80
C HIS A 645 8.63 2.39 -18.33
N SER A 646 8.38 1.13 -18.03
CA SER A 646 8.40 0.65 -16.63
C SER A 646 9.75 0.80 -15.94
N HIS A 647 10.88 0.68 -16.65
CA HIS A 647 12.21 0.93 -16.08
C HIS A 647 12.44 2.39 -15.67
N VAL A 648 11.85 3.35 -16.41
CA VAL A 648 11.91 4.77 -16.03
C VAL A 648 11.10 5.01 -14.76
N GLN A 649 9.94 4.36 -14.63
CA GLN A 649 9.11 4.44 -13.42
C GLN A 649 9.77 3.73 -12.21
N ALA A 650 10.40 2.57 -12.41
CA ALA A 650 11.13 1.85 -11.36
C ALA A 650 12.26 2.70 -10.76
N ASP A 651 12.95 3.49 -11.58
CA ASP A 651 14.07 4.33 -11.13
C ASP A 651 13.63 5.52 -10.25
N LEU A 652 12.34 5.86 -10.24
CA LEU A 652 11.80 6.86 -9.31
C LEU A 652 11.85 6.40 -7.85
N ILE A 653 11.92 5.09 -7.59
CA ILE A 653 11.93 4.53 -6.24
C ILE A 653 13.39 4.28 -5.83
N PRO A 654 13.91 4.98 -4.80
CA PRO A 654 15.34 5.00 -4.49
C PRO A 654 15.99 3.64 -4.23
N ASN A 655 15.27 2.72 -3.56
CA ASN A 655 15.75 1.38 -3.20
C ASN A 655 15.20 0.28 -4.12
N CYS A 656 14.60 0.62 -5.26
CA CYS A 656 14.25 -0.33 -6.31
C CYS A 656 15.46 -0.52 -7.26
N VAL A 657 15.93 -1.76 -7.40
CA VAL A 657 17.01 -2.14 -8.31
C VAL A 657 16.41 -2.81 -9.53
N SER A 658 16.61 -2.25 -10.73
CA SER A 658 15.91 -2.72 -11.94
C SER A 658 16.83 -3.23 -13.04
N TYR A 659 16.41 -4.34 -13.69
CA TYR A 659 17.16 -5.00 -14.76
C TYR A 659 16.26 -5.43 -15.92
N ASP A 660 16.80 -5.33 -17.14
CA ASP A 660 16.22 -5.82 -18.40
C ASP A 660 17.15 -6.87 -19.03
N PRO A 661 17.16 -8.12 -18.51
CA PRO A 661 18.08 -9.15 -18.96
C PRO A 661 17.72 -9.69 -20.34
N THR A 662 18.76 -10.07 -21.10
CA THR A 662 18.65 -10.74 -22.40
C THR A 662 18.77 -12.26 -22.26
N PHE A 663 19.73 -12.74 -21.48
CA PHE A 663 20.06 -14.16 -21.43
C PHE A 663 19.69 -14.81 -20.09
N GLN A 664 19.45 -16.13 -20.13
CA GLN A 664 19.09 -16.89 -18.95
C GLN A 664 20.12 -16.78 -17.80
N TYR A 665 21.42 -16.68 -18.12
CA TYR A 665 22.45 -16.52 -17.11
C TYR A 665 22.41 -15.14 -16.44
N GLU A 666 22.02 -14.09 -17.16
CA GLU A 666 21.79 -12.77 -16.57
C GLU A 666 20.67 -12.83 -15.54
N VAL A 667 19.54 -13.50 -15.88
CA VAL A 667 18.43 -13.71 -14.94
C VAL A 667 18.89 -14.46 -13.70
N ALA A 668 19.69 -15.53 -13.87
CA ALA A 668 20.20 -16.34 -12.77
C ALA A 668 21.12 -15.54 -11.84
N VAL A 669 22.08 -14.79 -12.40
CA VAL A 669 23.03 -13.95 -11.66
C VAL A 669 22.27 -12.85 -10.87
N ILE A 670 21.31 -12.19 -11.51
CA ILE A 670 20.52 -11.10 -10.89
C ILE A 670 19.65 -11.63 -9.74
N VAL A 671 18.95 -12.75 -9.95
CA VAL A 671 18.12 -13.36 -8.89
C VAL A 671 18.99 -13.83 -7.72
N HIS A 672 20.13 -14.46 -8.01
CA HIS A 672 21.09 -14.89 -6.98
C HIS A 672 21.60 -13.70 -6.15
N ASP A 673 22.00 -12.62 -6.81
CA ASP A 673 22.45 -11.40 -6.13
C ASP A 673 21.36 -10.81 -5.24
N GLY A 674 20.12 -10.73 -5.74
CA GLY A 674 18.99 -10.25 -4.97
C GLY A 674 18.71 -11.08 -3.71
N LEU A 675 18.82 -12.41 -3.82
CA LEU A 675 18.71 -13.29 -2.65
C LEU A 675 19.80 -12.99 -1.62
N ARG A 676 21.04 -12.79 -2.05
CA ARG A 676 22.16 -12.46 -1.16
C ARG A 676 21.97 -11.09 -0.52
N ARG A 677 21.70 -10.05 -1.30
CA ARG A 677 21.61 -8.68 -0.79
C ARG A 677 20.47 -8.54 0.22
N MET A 678 19.29 -9.06 -0.10
CA MET A 678 18.11 -8.90 0.74
C MET A 678 18.09 -9.82 1.97
N TYR A 679 18.55 -11.09 1.83
CA TYR A 679 18.30 -12.11 2.86
C TYR A 679 19.56 -12.59 3.57
N VAL A 680 20.76 -12.26 3.08
CA VAL A 680 22.03 -12.53 3.75
C VAL A 680 22.62 -11.23 4.30
N ASN A 681 22.71 -10.19 3.46
CA ASN A 681 23.31 -8.90 3.84
C ASN A 681 22.30 -7.92 4.48
N HIS A 682 21.01 -8.19 4.39
CA HIS A 682 19.92 -7.33 4.88
C HIS A 682 19.95 -5.91 4.30
N GLU A 683 20.39 -5.76 3.05
CA GLU A 683 20.37 -4.48 2.36
C GLU A 683 18.94 -4.01 2.13
N ASP A 684 18.74 -2.70 2.24
CA ASP A 684 17.44 -2.05 1.94
C ASP A 684 17.26 -1.87 0.44
N VAL A 685 16.90 -2.97 -0.23
CA VAL A 685 16.61 -3.00 -1.67
C VAL A 685 15.52 -4.01 -1.97
N PHE A 686 14.78 -3.78 -3.06
CA PHE A 686 13.98 -4.80 -3.73
C PHE A 686 14.22 -4.75 -5.25
N TYR A 687 13.89 -5.83 -5.93
CA TYR A 687 14.27 -6.02 -7.33
C TYR A 687 13.07 -5.89 -8.26
N TYR A 688 13.28 -5.22 -9.40
CA TYR A 688 12.39 -5.25 -10.54
C TYR A 688 13.13 -5.81 -11.76
N ILE A 689 12.61 -6.89 -12.35
CA ILE A 689 13.22 -7.59 -13.48
C ILE A 689 12.17 -7.72 -14.57
N THR A 690 12.45 -7.21 -15.77
CA THR A 690 11.57 -7.44 -16.90
C THR A 690 11.85 -8.80 -17.54
N LEU A 691 10.77 -9.48 -17.91
CA LEU A 691 10.79 -10.80 -18.55
C LEU A 691 9.99 -10.74 -19.86
N MET A 692 10.59 -11.23 -20.91
CA MET A 692 10.02 -11.15 -22.25
C MET A 692 9.57 -12.53 -22.77
N ASN A 693 8.70 -12.57 -23.76
CA ASN A 693 8.07 -13.79 -24.28
C ASN A 693 8.59 -14.24 -25.65
N GLU A 694 9.64 -13.60 -26.18
CA GLU A 694 10.29 -14.06 -27.42
C GLU A 694 11.26 -15.18 -27.13
N ASN A 695 11.20 -16.24 -27.96
CA ASN A 695 12.09 -17.39 -27.87
C ASN A 695 13.34 -17.20 -28.74
N TYR A 696 14.49 -17.49 -28.19
CA TYR A 696 15.78 -17.56 -28.87
C TYR A 696 16.75 -18.45 -28.11
N THR A 697 17.88 -18.80 -28.72
CA THR A 697 18.95 -19.58 -28.09
C THR A 697 19.73 -18.72 -27.10
N HIS A 698 20.18 -19.33 -26.02
CA HIS A 698 21.00 -18.67 -25.01
C HIS A 698 22.43 -19.22 -25.04
N PRO A 699 23.47 -18.38 -25.11
CA PRO A 699 24.86 -18.79 -25.09
C PRO A 699 25.30 -19.20 -23.66
N ASP A 700 26.51 -19.78 -23.56
CA ASP A 700 27.21 -19.91 -22.27
C ASP A 700 27.48 -18.53 -21.67
N MET A 701 27.45 -18.44 -20.36
CA MET A 701 27.89 -17.21 -19.67
C MET A 701 29.37 -16.97 -19.91
N PRO A 702 29.80 -15.80 -20.38
CA PRO A 702 31.22 -15.49 -20.49
C PRO A 702 31.90 -15.55 -19.12
N GLU A 703 33.15 -15.95 -19.09
CA GLU A 703 33.88 -16.09 -17.85
C GLU A 703 34.14 -14.72 -17.18
N GLY A 704 33.87 -14.61 -15.88
CA GLY A 704 34.18 -13.44 -15.05
C GLY A 704 33.27 -12.23 -15.23
N VAL A 705 32.09 -12.36 -15.90
CA VAL A 705 31.18 -11.23 -16.16
C VAL A 705 30.13 -11.03 -15.07
N GLU A 706 30.07 -11.86 -14.04
CA GLU A 706 29.01 -11.82 -13.03
C GLU A 706 28.86 -10.44 -12.38
N GLN A 707 29.99 -9.84 -11.98
CA GLN A 707 29.97 -8.52 -11.34
C GLN A 707 29.62 -7.40 -12.33
N ASP A 708 29.99 -7.54 -13.59
CA ASP A 708 29.70 -6.56 -14.63
C ASP A 708 28.22 -6.61 -15.04
N ILE A 709 27.60 -7.82 -15.07
CA ILE A 709 26.15 -7.97 -15.20
C ILE A 709 25.43 -7.18 -14.10
N LEU A 710 25.86 -7.34 -12.84
CA LEU A 710 25.24 -6.68 -11.69
C LEU A 710 25.43 -5.16 -11.69
N LYS A 711 26.53 -4.67 -12.27
CA LYS A 711 26.77 -3.23 -12.47
C LYS A 711 26.04 -2.63 -13.68
N GLY A 712 25.48 -3.46 -14.54
CA GLY A 712 24.58 -3.05 -15.59
C GLY A 712 25.10 -3.11 -17.01
N MET A 713 26.39 -3.50 -17.28
CA MET A 713 26.89 -3.76 -18.62
C MET A 713 28.14 -4.63 -18.63
N TYR A 714 28.32 -5.38 -19.69
CA TYR A 714 29.55 -6.14 -19.97
C TYR A 714 29.77 -6.34 -21.47
N LEU A 715 31.03 -6.57 -21.88
CA LEU A 715 31.39 -6.89 -23.25
C LEU A 715 30.95 -8.33 -23.58
N LEU A 716 29.92 -8.45 -24.43
CA LEU A 716 29.42 -9.76 -24.88
C LEU A 716 30.30 -10.35 -25.97
N LYS A 717 30.72 -9.53 -26.93
CA LYS A 717 31.54 -9.96 -28.07
C LYS A 717 32.43 -8.86 -28.58
N ALA A 718 33.72 -9.08 -28.59
CA ALA A 718 34.66 -8.15 -29.20
C ALA A 718 34.65 -8.28 -30.72
N GLY A 719 34.61 -7.13 -31.39
CA GLY A 719 34.83 -7.05 -32.84
C GLY A 719 36.28 -7.17 -33.25
N GLY A 720 36.49 -7.29 -34.57
CA GLY A 720 37.82 -7.30 -35.16
C GLY A 720 38.54 -5.97 -35.02
N LYS A 721 39.82 -5.93 -35.42
CA LYS A 721 40.58 -4.69 -35.57
C LYS A 721 40.30 -4.09 -36.92
N GLY A 722 40.01 -2.78 -36.94
CA GLY A 722 39.79 -2.07 -38.19
C GLY A 722 39.60 -0.57 -37.94
N ASP A 723 39.82 0.26 -38.99
CA ASP A 723 39.62 1.72 -38.91
C ASP A 723 38.15 2.16 -38.84
N LYS A 724 37.25 1.25 -39.22
CA LYS A 724 35.82 1.44 -39.13
C LYS A 724 35.27 0.56 -38.02
N LYS A 725 35.12 1.15 -36.84
CA LYS A 725 34.67 0.43 -35.66
C LYS A 725 33.58 1.20 -34.94
N VAL A 726 32.61 0.47 -34.34
CA VAL A 726 31.51 1.01 -33.57
C VAL A 726 31.34 0.21 -32.31
N GLN A 727 30.72 0.83 -31.31
CA GLN A 727 30.28 0.20 -30.04
C GLN A 727 28.76 0.06 -30.08
N LEU A 728 28.26 -1.15 -29.99
CA LEU A 728 26.82 -1.43 -30.03
C LEU A 728 26.34 -1.94 -28.67
N MET A 729 25.35 -1.26 -28.09
CA MET A 729 24.73 -1.58 -26.80
C MET A 729 23.32 -2.04 -27.01
N GLY A 730 22.87 -3.04 -26.24
CA GLY A 730 21.47 -3.47 -26.22
C GLY A 730 21.07 -4.08 -24.88
N SER A 731 19.75 -4.09 -24.64
CA SER A 731 19.16 -4.77 -23.48
C SER A 731 17.95 -5.58 -23.90
N GLY A 732 17.54 -6.55 -23.08
CA GLY A 732 16.40 -7.41 -23.35
C GLY A 732 16.49 -8.06 -24.73
N THR A 733 15.36 -8.32 -25.36
CA THR A 733 15.32 -8.97 -26.70
C THR A 733 15.90 -8.11 -27.83
N ILE A 734 15.94 -6.79 -27.65
CA ILE A 734 16.52 -5.89 -28.68
C ILE A 734 18.04 -6.12 -28.84
N LEU A 735 18.70 -6.69 -27.84
CA LEU A 735 20.11 -7.11 -28.02
C LEU A 735 20.27 -8.12 -29.18
N GLN A 736 19.24 -8.94 -29.49
CA GLN A 736 19.25 -9.82 -30.66
C GLN A 736 19.29 -9.03 -31.98
N GLU A 737 18.55 -7.91 -32.05
CA GLU A 737 18.60 -7.01 -33.20
C GLU A 737 19.96 -6.29 -33.30
N VAL A 738 20.54 -5.93 -32.18
CA VAL A 738 21.90 -5.33 -32.12
C VAL A 738 22.96 -6.33 -32.62
N ILE A 739 22.89 -7.59 -32.22
CA ILE A 739 23.80 -8.65 -32.69
C ILE A 739 23.65 -8.83 -34.20
N ALA A 740 22.42 -8.94 -34.71
CA ALA A 740 22.15 -9.06 -36.15
C ALA A 740 22.59 -7.80 -36.94
N GLY A 741 22.40 -6.62 -36.35
CA GLY A 741 22.91 -5.36 -36.94
C GLY A 741 24.43 -5.31 -37.06
N ALA A 742 25.17 -5.85 -36.08
CA ALA A 742 26.61 -6.00 -36.15
C ALA A 742 27.06 -6.93 -37.30
N GLU A 743 26.34 -8.02 -37.53
CA GLU A 743 26.57 -8.94 -38.66
C GLU A 743 26.35 -8.26 -39.99
N LEU A 744 25.25 -7.50 -40.14
CA LEU A 744 24.98 -6.70 -41.36
C LEU A 744 26.09 -5.65 -41.62
N LEU A 745 26.51 -4.93 -40.57
CA LEU A 745 27.59 -3.95 -40.69
C LEU A 745 28.88 -4.57 -41.18
N LYS A 746 29.24 -5.75 -40.68
CA LYS A 746 30.44 -6.47 -41.12
C LYS A 746 30.32 -7.01 -42.53
N ALA A 747 29.21 -7.70 -42.84
CA ALA A 747 29.00 -8.36 -44.14
C ALA A 747 28.84 -7.36 -45.25
N ASP A 748 28.08 -6.29 -45.07
CA ASP A 748 27.72 -5.35 -46.15
C ASP A 748 28.64 -4.16 -46.26
N PHE A 749 29.28 -3.70 -45.20
CA PHE A 749 30.05 -2.46 -45.18
C PHE A 749 31.46 -2.58 -44.59
N GLY A 750 31.87 -3.76 -44.12
CA GLY A 750 33.20 -4.01 -43.54
C GLY A 750 33.44 -3.21 -42.25
N VAL A 751 32.39 -2.94 -41.49
CA VAL A 751 32.45 -2.23 -40.20
C VAL A 751 32.48 -3.27 -39.09
N GLU A 752 33.49 -3.16 -38.21
CA GLU A 752 33.61 -4.01 -37.02
C GLU A 752 32.85 -3.41 -35.86
N ALA A 753 32.22 -4.26 -35.00
CA ALA A 753 31.47 -3.84 -33.85
C ALA A 753 31.85 -4.62 -32.59
N ASP A 754 32.11 -3.91 -31.49
CA ASP A 754 32.06 -4.50 -30.17
C ASP A 754 30.59 -4.50 -29.72
N ILE A 755 30.14 -5.60 -29.14
CA ILE A 755 28.73 -5.78 -28.72
C ILE A 755 28.68 -5.85 -27.21
N TRP A 756 27.89 -4.98 -26.60
CA TRP A 756 27.72 -4.86 -25.17
C TRP A 756 26.29 -5.26 -24.76
N SER A 757 26.15 -6.16 -23.79
CA SER A 757 24.88 -6.37 -23.11
C SER A 757 24.76 -5.37 -21.96
N CYS A 758 23.65 -4.66 -21.92
CA CYS A 758 23.37 -3.63 -20.91
C CYS A 758 22.11 -3.98 -20.11
N PRO A 759 22.14 -4.93 -19.20
CA PRO A 759 20.96 -5.34 -18.43
C PRO A 759 20.41 -4.23 -17.53
N SER A 760 21.13 -3.13 -17.27
CA SER A 760 20.57 -2.03 -16.49
C SER A 760 21.19 -0.66 -16.81
N PHE A 761 20.52 0.12 -17.60
CA PHE A 761 20.89 1.55 -17.79
C PHE A 761 20.64 2.38 -16.53
N ASN A 762 19.69 2.00 -15.68
CA ASN A 762 19.43 2.67 -14.41
C ASN A 762 20.63 2.56 -13.44
N LEU A 763 21.21 1.38 -13.30
CA LEU A 763 22.37 1.19 -12.42
C LEU A 763 23.62 1.89 -12.97
N LEU A 764 23.81 1.85 -14.27
CA LEU A 764 24.91 2.61 -14.91
C LEU A 764 24.78 4.11 -14.62
N HIS A 765 23.57 4.64 -14.68
CA HIS A 765 23.30 6.04 -14.37
C HIS A 765 23.53 6.34 -12.87
N ARG A 766 23.02 5.50 -11.96
CA ARG A 766 23.19 5.70 -10.50
C ARG A 766 24.68 5.69 -10.10
N ASP A 767 25.47 4.73 -10.58
CA ASP A 767 26.92 4.69 -10.39
C ASP A 767 27.59 5.98 -10.88
N ALA A 768 27.17 6.47 -12.07
CA ALA A 768 27.77 7.63 -12.68
C ALA A 768 27.49 8.94 -11.91
N ILE A 769 26.26 9.15 -11.45
CA ILE A 769 25.90 10.34 -10.64
C ILE A 769 26.55 10.30 -9.24
N GLU A 770 26.76 9.11 -8.67
CA GLU A 770 27.52 8.95 -7.43
C GLU A 770 28.99 9.32 -7.63
N ALA A 771 29.63 8.86 -8.72
CA ALA A 771 30.99 9.23 -9.06
C ALA A 771 31.13 10.74 -9.31
N GLU A 772 30.20 11.34 -10.07
CA GLU A 772 30.15 12.78 -10.30
C GLU A 772 30.00 13.60 -9.01
N ARG A 773 29.10 13.16 -8.12
CA ARG A 773 28.91 13.81 -6.82
C ARG A 773 30.17 13.71 -5.95
N PHE A 774 30.79 12.51 -5.90
CA PHE A 774 32.05 12.31 -5.15
C PHE A 774 33.13 13.28 -5.65
N ASN A 775 33.35 13.35 -6.96
CA ASN A 775 34.36 14.19 -7.57
C ASN A 775 34.13 15.69 -7.29
N ARG A 776 32.88 16.13 -7.33
CA ARG A 776 32.52 17.53 -7.01
C ARG A 776 32.78 17.88 -5.55
N LEU A 777 32.55 16.97 -4.63
CA LEU A 777 32.66 17.22 -3.18
C LEU A 777 34.04 16.92 -2.64
N ASN A 778 34.89 16.20 -3.38
CA ASN A 778 36.25 15.80 -2.96
C ASN A 778 37.28 16.17 -4.03
N PRO A 779 37.44 17.49 -4.37
CA PRO A 779 38.24 17.94 -5.50
C PRO A 779 39.76 17.67 -5.34
N LEU A 780 40.23 17.32 -4.16
CA LEU A 780 41.65 17.00 -3.89
C LEU A 780 41.92 15.50 -3.89
N GLU A 781 40.92 14.65 -3.97
CA GLU A 781 41.02 13.23 -4.06
C GLU A 781 41.15 12.74 -5.52
N THR A 782 41.62 11.50 -5.72
CA THR A 782 41.59 10.89 -7.05
C THR A 782 40.19 10.75 -7.54
N ALA A 783 39.89 11.33 -8.72
CA ALA A 783 38.57 11.30 -9.31
C ALA A 783 38.10 9.86 -9.56
N LYS A 784 36.85 9.56 -9.16
CA LYS A 784 36.17 8.32 -9.51
C LYS A 784 35.74 8.36 -10.96
N VAL A 785 35.95 7.27 -11.65
CA VAL A 785 35.53 7.09 -13.04
C VAL A 785 34.23 6.30 -13.03
N PRO A 786 33.13 6.80 -13.66
CA PRO A 786 31.92 6.03 -13.79
C PRO A 786 32.16 4.66 -14.43
N PHE A 787 31.44 3.63 -13.97
CA PHE A 787 31.63 2.27 -14.49
C PHE A 787 31.45 2.20 -16.01
N VAL A 788 30.41 2.81 -16.57
CA VAL A 788 30.16 2.85 -18.01
C VAL A 788 31.32 3.52 -18.77
N THR A 789 31.90 4.60 -18.24
CA THR A 789 33.06 5.28 -18.83
C THR A 789 34.29 4.36 -18.82
N SER A 790 34.53 3.65 -17.70
CA SER A 790 35.66 2.72 -17.57
C SER A 790 35.54 1.53 -18.51
N GLN A 791 34.33 1.00 -18.73
CA GLN A 791 34.11 -0.11 -19.66
C GLN A 791 34.42 0.28 -21.12
N LEU A 792 34.07 1.50 -21.52
CA LEU A 792 34.30 1.99 -22.88
C LEU A 792 35.71 2.55 -23.12
N GLN A 793 36.51 2.70 -22.07
CA GLN A 793 37.86 3.23 -22.19
C GLN A 793 38.75 2.30 -23.03
N GLY A 794 39.32 2.84 -24.12
CA GLY A 794 40.12 2.07 -25.05
C GLY A 794 39.31 1.37 -26.16
N HIS A 795 37.99 1.57 -26.20
CA HIS A 795 37.09 1.10 -27.27
C HIS A 795 36.77 2.25 -28.21
N ASP A 796 37.29 2.19 -29.44
CA ASP A 796 37.13 3.24 -30.42
C ASP A 796 35.76 3.21 -31.16
N GLY A 797 35.38 4.34 -31.71
CA GLY A 797 34.20 4.51 -32.55
C GLY A 797 32.98 5.05 -31.80
N PRO A 798 31.92 5.46 -32.53
CA PRO A 798 30.68 5.93 -31.92
C PRO A 798 29.93 4.81 -31.24
N VAL A 799 29.13 5.14 -30.22
CA VAL A 799 28.31 4.21 -29.44
C VAL A 799 26.84 4.33 -29.87
N ILE A 800 26.24 3.22 -30.26
CA ILE A 800 24.81 3.14 -30.60
C ILE A 800 24.15 2.21 -29.55
N ALA A 801 23.19 2.74 -28.80
CA ALA A 801 22.36 1.97 -27.90
C ALA A 801 20.96 1.75 -28.47
N ALA A 802 20.45 0.52 -28.37
CA ALA A 802 19.07 0.20 -28.75
C ALA A 802 18.37 -0.56 -27.62
N THR A 803 17.12 -0.19 -27.36
CA THR A 803 16.31 -0.78 -26.30
C THR A 803 14.83 -0.88 -26.71
N ASP A 804 14.10 -1.79 -26.11
CA ASP A 804 12.66 -1.95 -26.31
C ASP A 804 11.80 -0.98 -25.49
N TYR A 805 12.46 -0.02 -24.86
CA TYR A 805 11.85 1.04 -24.05
C TYR A 805 12.06 2.41 -24.70
N ILE A 806 11.38 3.43 -24.16
CA ILE A 806 11.56 4.81 -24.64
C ILE A 806 13.02 5.25 -24.52
N ARG A 807 13.45 6.11 -25.43
CA ARG A 807 14.86 6.55 -25.56
C ARG A 807 15.44 7.05 -24.25
N SER A 808 14.65 7.73 -23.42
CA SER A 808 15.11 8.28 -22.16
C SER A 808 15.68 7.23 -21.19
N TYR A 809 15.31 5.94 -21.35
CA TYR A 809 15.86 4.85 -20.54
C TYR A 809 17.36 4.65 -20.77
N ALA A 810 17.81 4.60 -22.03
CA ALA A 810 19.22 4.47 -22.34
C ALA A 810 19.94 5.84 -22.44
N ASP A 811 19.22 6.92 -22.76
CA ASP A 811 19.79 8.24 -22.97
C ASP A 811 20.37 8.90 -21.70
N ARG A 812 19.94 8.45 -20.53
CA ARG A 812 20.36 8.99 -19.22
C ARG A 812 21.84 8.86 -18.92
N ILE A 813 22.56 7.93 -19.57
CA ILE A 813 24.00 7.76 -19.40
C ILE A 813 24.84 8.61 -20.37
N ARG A 814 24.21 9.40 -21.24
CA ARG A 814 24.85 10.18 -22.30
C ARG A 814 26.05 11.01 -21.83
N ALA A 815 25.93 11.70 -20.69
CA ALA A 815 26.97 12.57 -20.14
C ALA A 815 28.25 11.81 -19.72
N TYR A 816 28.17 10.49 -19.59
CA TYR A 816 29.24 9.64 -19.07
C TYR A 816 29.85 8.72 -20.13
N ILE A 817 29.32 8.78 -21.36
CA ILE A 817 29.88 8.06 -22.50
C ILE A 817 31.04 8.90 -23.09
N PRO A 818 32.25 8.34 -23.20
CA PRO A 818 33.39 9.12 -23.73
C PRO A 818 33.36 9.34 -25.24
N ASN A 819 32.54 8.60 -25.97
CA ASN A 819 32.39 8.59 -27.42
C ASN A 819 31.09 9.31 -27.85
N ASP A 820 30.94 9.61 -29.16
CA ASP A 820 29.66 10.06 -29.69
C ASP A 820 28.59 9.00 -29.40
N TYR A 821 27.43 9.42 -28.84
CA TYR A 821 26.41 8.51 -28.35
C TYR A 821 25.05 8.76 -29.01
N HIS A 822 24.50 7.71 -29.60
CA HIS A 822 23.22 7.70 -30.27
C HIS A 822 22.29 6.62 -29.67
N VAL A 823 21.02 6.96 -29.47
CA VAL A 823 20.05 6.06 -28.84
C VAL A 823 18.85 5.81 -29.73
N LEU A 824 18.52 4.55 -29.93
CA LEU A 824 17.29 4.06 -30.56
C LEU A 824 16.36 3.53 -29.47
N GLY A 825 15.09 3.92 -29.51
CA GLY A 825 14.10 3.51 -28.52
C GLY A 825 12.68 3.63 -29.05
N THR A 826 11.74 3.11 -28.30
CA THR A 826 10.36 2.88 -28.73
C THR A 826 9.40 3.97 -28.24
N ASP A 827 9.75 5.24 -28.51
CA ASP A 827 8.89 6.38 -28.14
C ASP A 827 7.57 6.36 -28.93
N GLY A 828 6.47 6.61 -28.24
CA GLY A 828 5.12 6.60 -28.79
C GLY A 828 4.22 5.58 -28.14
N PHE A 829 3.00 5.44 -28.65
CA PHE A 829 2.07 4.42 -28.20
C PHE A 829 2.40 3.06 -28.83
N GLY A 830 2.11 1.95 -28.11
CA GLY A 830 2.17 0.60 -28.65
C GLY A 830 1.26 0.39 -29.87
N ARG A 831 1.56 -0.59 -30.71
CA ARG A 831 0.84 -0.87 -31.97
C ARG A 831 0.62 -2.37 -32.14
N SER A 832 -0.51 -2.75 -32.73
CA SER A 832 -0.86 -4.15 -32.94
C SER A 832 -0.28 -4.64 -34.27
N ASP A 833 0.87 -5.31 -34.20
CA ASP A 833 1.53 -5.90 -35.39
C ASP A 833 2.49 -7.05 -35.00
N SER A 834 3.18 -7.62 -35.96
CA SER A 834 4.27 -8.57 -35.76
C SER A 834 5.52 -7.88 -35.19
N ARG A 835 6.39 -8.61 -34.48
CA ARG A 835 7.66 -8.07 -33.95
C ARG A 835 8.49 -7.36 -35.00
N ALA A 836 8.63 -7.96 -36.19
CA ALA A 836 9.40 -7.38 -37.28
C ALA A 836 8.85 -6.00 -37.69
N ASN A 837 7.53 -5.88 -37.87
CA ASN A 837 6.89 -4.62 -38.23
C ASN A 837 6.94 -3.60 -37.11
N LEU A 838 6.76 -4.03 -35.84
CA LEU A 838 6.87 -3.14 -34.67
C LEU A 838 8.28 -2.58 -34.52
N ARG A 839 9.32 -3.42 -34.64
CA ARG A 839 10.72 -2.98 -34.56
C ARG A 839 11.10 -2.03 -35.69
N SER A 840 10.58 -2.27 -36.89
CA SER A 840 10.73 -1.34 -38.03
C SER A 840 9.96 -0.03 -37.82
N PHE A 841 8.73 -0.10 -37.28
CA PHE A 841 7.92 1.09 -36.97
C PHE A 841 8.59 1.99 -35.91
N PHE A 842 9.18 1.41 -34.88
CA PHE A 842 9.89 2.13 -33.81
C PHE A 842 11.37 2.37 -34.10
N GLU A 843 11.86 1.92 -35.27
CA GLU A 843 13.24 2.11 -35.71
C GLU A 843 14.30 1.51 -34.76
N VAL A 844 13.99 0.34 -34.19
CA VAL A 844 14.88 -0.42 -33.29
C VAL A 844 15.28 -1.79 -33.84
N ASP A 845 14.98 -2.06 -35.12
CA ASP A 845 15.40 -3.26 -35.81
C ASP A 845 16.88 -3.23 -36.21
N ARG A 846 17.40 -4.37 -36.63
CA ARG A 846 18.80 -4.54 -37.08
C ARG A 846 19.21 -3.60 -38.18
N TYR A 847 18.28 -3.22 -39.04
CA TYR A 847 18.53 -2.33 -40.16
C TYR A 847 18.71 -0.89 -39.68
N ASN A 848 17.88 -0.43 -38.80
CA ASN A 848 18.01 0.89 -38.17
C ASN A 848 19.25 0.99 -37.28
N VAL A 849 19.61 -0.09 -36.56
CA VAL A 849 20.87 -0.18 -35.81
C VAL A 849 22.07 0.01 -36.75
N ALA A 850 22.09 -0.71 -37.88
CA ALA A 850 23.17 -0.60 -38.86
C ALA A 850 23.24 0.81 -39.49
N VAL A 851 22.11 1.40 -39.89
CA VAL A 851 22.06 2.75 -40.44
C VAL A 851 22.48 3.81 -39.43
N ALA A 852 22.06 3.70 -38.17
CA ALA A 852 22.49 4.61 -37.09
C ALA A 852 24.02 4.56 -36.87
N ALA A 853 24.60 3.37 -36.92
CA ALA A 853 26.05 3.18 -36.83
C ALA A 853 26.81 3.80 -38.03
N LEU A 854 26.33 3.59 -39.26
CA LEU A 854 26.91 4.18 -40.43
C LEU A 854 26.76 5.71 -40.44
N SER A 855 25.61 6.24 -40.01
CA SER A 855 25.40 7.70 -39.89
C SER A 855 26.39 8.32 -38.92
N ALA A 856 26.59 7.72 -37.75
CA ALA A 856 27.58 8.20 -36.80
C ALA A 856 29.02 8.13 -37.32
N LEU A 857 29.37 7.07 -38.03
CA LEU A 857 30.68 6.95 -38.68
C LEU A 857 30.84 8.00 -39.82
N ALA A 858 29.76 8.36 -40.53
CA ALA A 858 29.81 9.40 -41.56
C ALA A 858 29.98 10.80 -40.95
N GLU A 859 29.42 11.10 -39.80
CA GLU A 859 29.67 12.33 -39.02
C GLU A 859 31.16 12.44 -38.62
N GLN A 860 31.80 11.32 -38.33
CA GLN A 860 33.26 11.26 -38.06
C GLN A 860 34.11 11.20 -39.30
N GLY A 861 33.51 11.20 -40.51
CA GLY A 861 34.26 11.11 -41.77
C GLY A 861 34.90 9.73 -42.05
N LYS A 862 34.49 8.69 -41.35
CA LYS A 862 35.03 7.31 -41.51
C LYS A 862 34.36 6.56 -42.66
N VAL A 863 33.15 6.92 -43.01
CA VAL A 863 32.41 6.46 -44.20
C VAL A 863 31.80 7.68 -44.90
N SER A 864 31.40 7.52 -46.18
CA SER A 864 30.75 8.63 -46.92
C SER A 864 29.24 8.67 -46.60
N LYS A 865 28.59 9.81 -46.81
CA LYS A 865 27.13 9.96 -46.71
C LYS A 865 26.40 9.10 -47.75
N GLU A 866 27.01 8.87 -48.89
CA GLU A 866 26.51 7.98 -49.94
C GLU A 866 26.43 6.52 -49.44
N THR A 867 27.36 6.09 -48.60
CA THR A 867 27.31 4.77 -47.96
C THR A 867 26.08 4.63 -47.06
N VAL A 868 25.74 5.66 -46.29
CA VAL A 868 24.53 5.71 -45.48
C VAL A 868 23.27 5.63 -46.36
N GLN A 869 23.25 6.43 -47.45
CA GLN A 869 22.12 6.40 -48.38
C GLN A 869 21.95 5.02 -49.04
N GLN A 870 23.04 4.37 -49.41
CA GLN A 870 23.02 2.99 -49.97
C GLN A 870 22.46 1.99 -48.92
N ALA A 871 22.77 2.14 -47.67
CA ALA A 871 22.22 1.29 -46.61
C ALA A 871 20.71 1.51 -46.45
N ILE A 872 20.23 2.76 -46.43
CA ILE A 872 18.81 3.13 -46.35
C ILE A 872 18.02 2.48 -47.50
N GLU A 873 18.56 2.59 -48.73
CA GLU A 873 17.95 2.02 -49.92
C GLU A 873 17.98 0.49 -49.90
N LYS A 874 19.13 -0.12 -49.55
CA LYS A 874 19.33 -1.56 -49.49
C LYS A 874 18.38 -2.23 -48.49
N TYR A 875 18.16 -1.59 -47.37
CA TYR A 875 17.31 -2.14 -46.29
C TYR A 875 15.85 -1.68 -46.39
N GLY A 876 15.52 -0.84 -47.38
CA GLY A 876 14.15 -0.39 -47.64
C GLY A 876 13.56 0.49 -46.54
N ILE A 877 14.41 1.26 -45.85
CA ILE A 877 13.98 2.15 -44.77
C ILE A 877 13.25 3.36 -45.37
N LYS A 878 12.07 3.68 -44.84
CA LYS A 878 11.24 4.80 -45.28
C LYS A 878 11.69 6.12 -44.62
N ALA A 879 12.60 6.81 -45.26
CA ALA A 879 13.20 8.03 -44.73
C ALA A 879 12.21 9.21 -44.57
N ASP A 880 11.07 9.18 -45.25
CA ASP A 880 10.01 10.21 -45.22
C ASP A 880 8.91 9.90 -44.17
N ALA A 881 8.99 8.75 -43.47
CA ALA A 881 8.05 8.40 -42.44
C ALA A 881 8.15 9.36 -41.23
N ALA A 882 6.99 9.78 -40.71
CA ALA A 882 6.98 10.59 -39.49
C ALA A 882 7.53 9.76 -38.30
N PRO A 883 8.10 10.39 -37.28
CA PRO A 883 8.55 9.68 -36.09
C PRO A 883 7.39 8.92 -35.40
N SER A 884 7.69 7.78 -34.76
CA SER A 884 6.70 6.89 -34.14
C SER A 884 5.75 7.60 -33.17
N TRP A 885 6.23 8.61 -32.43
CA TRP A 885 5.40 9.40 -31.49
C TRP A 885 4.47 10.43 -32.16
N LYS A 886 4.55 10.58 -33.46
CA LYS A 886 3.67 11.45 -34.26
C LYS A 886 2.73 10.66 -35.19
N ARG A 887 2.85 9.33 -35.19
CA ARG A 887 2.05 8.42 -36.03
C ARG A 887 0.93 7.76 -35.27
#